data_d36a544fc3cac5cabd7660937c11da68
#
_entry.id   d36a544fc3cac5cabd7660937c11da68
#
_cell.length_a   1.000
_cell.length_b   1.000
_cell.length_c   1.000
_cell.angle_alpha   90.00
_cell.angle_beta   90.00
_cell.angle_gamma   90.00
#
_symmetry.space_group_name_H-M   'P 1'
#
loop_
_entity.id
_entity.type
_entity.pdbx_description
1 polymer ?
#
loop_
_entity_poly.entity_id
_entity_poly.type
_entity_poly.pdbx_seq_one_letter_code
_entity_poly.pdbx_strand_id
1 'polypeptide(L)'
;MARKKRSPAQDLPRPSAAAPAPRASRPDAAPGGSTAFLLALMMFVAPAVGSPTELMLQDTLKSIVVSLMTLVAALLLFLQVRGRSEPLRWHGLVWLPLLLCAYALGSMVWSHPYLGGVEAIRWFVFALIVWLALNTLTRARLSWLAWGVHGGALVAATWAAAQFWTGFGLFPQGPNPGSTFINRNFFAEFVVCTLPFGMLLLARARVSSQVLLLAITNGFIVTTILMTGTRAALMALWLQLLVVWPLIAWRCRGQLAWPQWSRLLRLGAVATMLGTVVLLGVLPSSNPKILEEERGASALQRGASRTQSIGPQDYSLGVRMVMWRATLNAIKAKPVTGLGAGAWESEIPLYQAEGSQLETDYYVHNEFLQMVAEYGLVGWAFLLALLAYLAHAAWRSWKHDSPEQREDQPWRAVLLASLLSLLVVCQIGFPWRMAATGALFALCLGGLAASDARLGWLAWPGARPLRWNKRIADACVAATLACLALAVYISQQAAEAERKLVQAAKLALTVSASGRANAPELEATRREILQLVREGIAINPHYRKITPMVADELARWGDWRDATWIWESVLSSRPYVVAIISNAARGHASLGEMDKALAELERAKKIQPRAPAVRSLEVIMLARSGQEARAYAMAKEAYEAGLYDYDLVNALFVLAMRSKDYPMAEKALKLRIAQWPENKARNLFQLGMLYANDLKKPAEALDTLRQAVALANEADRGEMLAQMPVEIRSQLAPGAPAPAPQTSAKSK
;
A
#
# COMPACT_ATOMS: atom_id res chain seq x y z
N MET A 1 -29.89 100.48 -41.32
CA MET A 1 -30.82 99.38 -41.32
C MET A 1 -30.29 98.22 -42.19
N ALA A 2 -29.73 97.15 -41.62
CA ALA A 2 -29.15 96.07 -42.37
C ALA A 2 -29.77 94.73 -41.81
N ARG A 3 -30.55 94.04 -42.62
CA ARG A 3 -31.19 92.76 -42.34
C ARG A 3 -30.15 91.62 -42.49
N LYS A 4 -29.76 90.94 -41.41
CA LYS A 4 -28.99 89.71 -41.43
C LYS A 4 -29.86 88.53 -41.90
N LYS A 5 -29.46 87.89 -43.00
CA LYS A 5 -30.00 86.66 -43.50
C LYS A 5 -29.52 85.50 -42.60
N ARG A 6 -30.45 84.66 -42.10
CA ARG A 6 -30.12 83.41 -41.45
C ARG A 6 -29.90 82.31 -42.51
N SER A 7 -28.79 81.60 -42.42
CA SER A 7 -28.50 80.42 -43.19
C SER A 7 -29.29 79.20 -42.62
N PRO A 8 -29.70 78.18 -43.44
CA PRO A 8 -30.37 77.03 -42.99
C PRO A 8 -29.41 76.07 -42.26
N ALA A 9 -29.95 75.45 -41.17
CA ALA A 9 -29.24 74.45 -40.38
C ALA A 9 -29.07 73.15 -41.22
N GLN A 10 -27.82 72.69 -41.30
CA GLN A 10 -27.52 71.36 -41.83
C GLN A 10 -27.95 70.34 -40.84
N ASP A 11 -28.86 69.38 -41.25
CA ASP A 11 -29.22 68.16 -40.54
C ASP A 11 -28.01 67.21 -40.47
N LEU A 12 -27.43 67.08 -39.27
CA LEU A 12 -26.47 66.04 -38.96
C LEU A 12 -27.19 64.68 -38.85
N PRO A 13 -26.69 63.59 -39.47
CA PRO A 13 -27.31 62.28 -39.35
C PRO A 13 -27.18 61.79 -37.90
N ARG A 14 -28.32 61.28 -37.35
CA ARG A 14 -28.41 60.62 -36.04
C ARG A 14 -27.44 59.44 -36.02
N PRO A 15 -26.63 59.23 -34.93
CA PRO A 15 -25.81 58.05 -34.83
C PRO A 15 -26.71 56.80 -34.81
N SER A 16 -26.46 55.89 -35.75
CA SER A 16 -27.04 54.54 -35.80
C SER A 16 -26.82 53.86 -34.46
N ALA A 17 -27.89 53.30 -33.85
CA ALA A 17 -27.78 52.52 -32.64
C ALA A 17 -26.77 51.39 -32.86
N ALA A 18 -25.65 51.45 -32.15
CA ALA A 18 -24.64 50.42 -32.16
C ALA A 18 -25.29 49.09 -31.73
N ALA A 19 -25.14 48.07 -32.56
CA ALA A 19 -25.58 46.71 -32.20
C ALA A 19 -25.00 46.35 -30.84
N PRO A 20 -25.76 45.70 -29.93
CA PRO A 20 -25.28 45.32 -28.62
C PRO A 20 -24.02 44.46 -28.80
N ALA A 21 -22.90 44.86 -28.21
CA ALA A 21 -21.66 44.10 -28.19
C ALA A 21 -22.02 42.67 -27.71
N PRO A 22 -21.45 41.62 -28.35
CA PRO A 22 -21.68 40.28 -27.91
C PRO A 22 -21.34 40.18 -26.41
N ARG A 23 -22.33 39.82 -25.60
CA ARG A 23 -22.15 39.62 -24.17
C ARG A 23 -20.96 38.66 -24.03
N ALA A 24 -19.86 39.12 -23.47
CA ALA A 24 -18.76 38.29 -23.08
C ALA A 24 -19.35 37.15 -22.24
N SER A 25 -19.31 35.94 -22.80
CA SER A 25 -19.78 34.77 -22.11
C SER A 25 -19.04 34.68 -20.78
N ARG A 26 -19.78 34.59 -19.68
CA ARG A 26 -19.18 34.39 -18.34
C ARG A 26 -18.19 33.23 -18.44
N PRO A 27 -16.96 33.36 -17.92
CA PRO A 27 -15.93 32.30 -18.00
C PRO A 27 -16.39 30.96 -17.42
N ASP A 28 -17.43 30.97 -16.57
CA ASP A 28 -18.00 29.79 -15.92
C ASP A 28 -19.06 29.04 -16.77
N ALA A 29 -19.41 29.54 -17.95
CA ALA A 29 -20.42 28.94 -18.82
C ALA A 29 -19.91 27.76 -19.68
N ALA A 30 -18.59 27.48 -19.67
CA ALA A 30 -18.04 26.33 -20.38
C ALA A 30 -18.49 25.00 -19.73
N PRO A 31 -18.84 23.97 -20.54
CA PRO A 31 -19.27 22.66 -20.03
C PRO A 31 -18.17 22.03 -19.14
N GLY A 32 -18.59 21.11 -18.27
CA GLY A 32 -17.66 20.35 -17.41
C GLY A 32 -17.33 21.03 -16.07
N GLY A 33 -18.08 22.07 -15.64
CA GLY A 33 -17.89 22.67 -14.31
C GLY A 33 -18.16 21.70 -13.18
N SER A 34 -19.29 20.97 -13.22
CA SER A 34 -19.63 19.94 -12.24
C SER A 34 -18.64 18.77 -12.26
N THR A 35 -18.16 18.37 -13.44
CA THR A 35 -17.13 17.34 -13.57
C THR A 35 -15.82 17.77 -12.91
N ALA A 36 -15.33 18.99 -13.20
CA ALA A 36 -14.14 19.52 -12.55
C ALA A 36 -14.30 19.66 -11.03
N PHE A 37 -15.49 20.05 -10.57
CA PHE A 37 -15.82 20.09 -9.14
C PHE A 37 -15.78 18.69 -8.51
N LEU A 38 -16.35 17.67 -9.16
CA LEU A 38 -16.30 16.29 -8.68
C LEU A 38 -14.87 15.73 -8.65
N LEU A 39 -14.04 16.06 -9.64
CA LEU A 39 -12.62 15.67 -9.61
C LEU A 39 -11.87 16.34 -8.45
N ALA A 40 -12.16 17.59 -8.15
CA ALA A 40 -11.62 18.29 -6.98
C ALA A 40 -12.14 17.68 -5.66
N LEU A 41 -13.46 17.42 -5.59
CA LEU A 41 -14.11 16.77 -4.45
C LEU A 41 -13.58 15.34 -4.23
N MET A 42 -13.30 14.60 -5.29
CA MET A 42 -12.67 13.27 -5.21
C MET A 42 -11.31 13.36 -4.51
N MET A 43 -10.50 14.36 -4.83
CA MET A 43 -9.21 14.58 -4.18
C MET A 43 -9.31 15.09 -2.74
N PHE A 44 -10.46 15.62 -2.36
CA PHE A 44 -10.77 15.91 -0.96
C PHE A 44 -11.23 14.66 -0.20
N VAL A 45 -12.19 13.92 -0.76
CA VAL A 45 -12.88 12.80 -0.08
C VAL A 45 -11.98 11.57 0.00
N ALA A 46 -11.34 11.15 -1.10
CA ALA A 46 -10.58 9.90 -1.15
C ALA A 46 -9.49 9.79 -0.07
N PRO A 47 -8.63 10.82 0.18
CA PRO A 47 -7.67 10.76 1.27
C PRO A 47 -8.27 10.99 2.65
N ALA A 48 -9.44 11.63 2.76
CA ALA A 48 -10.08 11.97 4.02
C ALA A 48 -10.83 10.79 4.64
N VAL A 49 -11.37 9.88 3.82
CA VAL A 49 -12.18 8.75 4.30
C VAL A 49 -11.32 7.56 4.70
N GLY A 50 -11.68 6.94 5.82
CA GLY A 50 -11.11 5.69 6.30
C GLY A 50 -12.21 4.80 6.88
N SER A 51 -11.97 3.49 6.95
CA SER A 51 -12.87 2.57 7.63
C SER A 51 -12.61 2.63 9.14
N PRO A 52 -13.61 2.93 9.98
CA PRO A 52 -13.43 2.95 11.44
C PRO A 52 -13.37 1.53 12.02
N THR A 53 -13.67 0.53 11.22
CA THR A 53 -13.55 -0.88 11.60
C THR A 53 -12.38 -1.50 10.85
N GLU A 54 -11.67 -2.43 11.50
CA GLU A 54 -10.60 -3.20 10.83
C GLU A 54 -11.12 -4.13 9.71
N LEU A 55 -12.38 -4.02 9.33
CA LEU A 55 -13.02 -4.89 8.33
C LEU A 55 -12.63 -4.57 6.89
N MET A 56 -11.94 -3.45 6.65
CA MET A 56 -11.33 -3.11 5.35
C MET A 56 -9.87 -2.73 5.58
N LEU A 57 -8.96 -3.63 5.28
CA LEU A 57 -7.53 -3.50 5.54
C LEU A 57 -6.72 -3.00 4.35
N GLN A 58 -7.32 -2.92 3.17
CA GLN A 58 -6.64 -2.48 1.96
C GLN A 58 -7.16 -1.12 1.48
N ASP A 59 -6.63 -0.67 0.36
CA ASP A 59 -7.05 0.57 -0.29
C ASP A 59 -8.45 0.48 -0.95
N THR A 60 -9.23 -0.53 -0.56
CA THR A 60 -10.53 -0.88 -1.14
C THR A 60 -11.52 0.28 -1.08
N LEU A 61 -11.68 0.91 0.09
CA LEU A 61 -12.61 2.04 0.25
C LEU A 61 -12.23 3.23 -0.64
N LYS A 62 -10.93 3.56 -0.72
CA LYS A 62 -10.46 4.66 -1.58
C LYS A 62 -10.60 4.33 -3.06
N SER A 63 -10.37 3.07 -3.43
CA SER A 63 -10.58 2.58 -4.81
C SER A 63 -12.06 2.69 -5.22
N ILE A 64 -12.99 2.35 -4.33
CA ILE A 64 -14.44 2.53 -4.53
C ILE A 64 -14.76 4.01 -4.76
N VAL A 65 -14.30 4.89 -3.86
CA VAL A 65 -14.55 6.34 -3.97
C VAL A 65 -14.01 6.89 -5.29
N VAL A 66 -12.76 6.59 -5.64
CA VAL A 66 -12.13 7.09 -6.86
C VAL A 66 -12.85 6.59 -8.10
N SER A 67 -13.17 5.30 -8.16
CA SER A 67 -13.84 4.70 -9.33
C SER A 67 -15.25 5.24 -9.53
N LEU A 68 -16.06 5.27 -8.48
CA LEU A 68 -17.45 5.75 -8.58
C LEU A 68 -17.50 7.24 -8.87
N MET A 69 -16.71 8.08 -8.20
CA MET A 69 -16.67 9.52 -8.46
C MET A 69 -16.16 9.83 -9.87
N THR A 70 -15.20 9.08 -10.39
CA THR A 70 -14.71 9.22 -11.77
C THR A 70 -15.81 8.90 -12.78
N LEU A 71 -16.54 7.80 -12.60
CA LEU A 71 -17.63 7.40 -13.49
C LEU A 71 -18.81 8.36 -13.43
N VAL A 72 -19.19 8.86 -12.24
CA VAL A 72 -20.22 9.90 -12.10
C VAL A 72 -19.77 11.21 -12.76
N ALA A 73 -18.49 11.60 -12.61
CA ALA A 73 -17.93 12.76 -13.28
C ALA A 73 -17.97 12.63 -14.82
N ALA A 74 -17.68 11.43 -15.34
CA ALA A 74 -17.80 11.12 -16.77
C ALA A 74 -19.24 11.20 -17.25
N LEU A 75 -20.17 10.60 -16.51
CA LEU A 75 -21.61 10.64 -16.82
C LEU A 75 -22.11 12.09 -16.91
N LEU A 76 -21.78 12.93 -15.92
CA LEU A 76 -22.17 14.34 -15.93
C LEU A 76 -21.59 15.10 -17.13
N LEU A 77 -20.31 14.83 -17.49
CA LEU A 77 -19.73 15.46 -18.68
C LEU A 77 -20.49 15.06 -19.94
N PHE A 78 -20.74 13.76 -20.15
CA PHE A 78 -21.43 13.28 -21.34
C PHE A 78 -22.86 13.80 -21.46
N LEU A 79 -23.58 13.92 -20.34
CA LEU A 79 -24.93 14.54 -20.31
C LEU A 79 -24.87 16.04 -20.66
N GLN A 80 -23.87 16.78 -20.18
CA GLN A 80 -23.69 18.21 -20.45
C GLN A 80 -23.30 18.50 -21.90
N VAL A 81 -22.52 17.63 -22.53
CA VAL A 81 -22.08 17.82 -23.93
C VAL A 81 -22.97 17.15 -24.94
N ARG A 82 -24.06 16.47 -24.53
CA ARG A 82 -24.97 15.68 -25.37
C ARG A 82 -25.57 16.48 -26.52
N GLY A 83 -25.96 17.74 -26.28
CA GLY A 83 -26.58 18.62 -27.27
C GLY A 83 -25.66 19.72 -27.82
N ARG A 84 -24.37 19.67 -27.55
CA ARG A 84 -23.44 20.73 -27.93
C ARG A 84 -22.56 20.33 -29.09
N SER A 85 -22.23 21.28 -29.93
CA SER A 85 -21.28 21.13 -31.07
C SER A 85 -19.82 21.44 -30.70
N GLU A 86 -19.57 21.83 -29.44
CA GLU A 86 -18.21 22.11 -28.98
C GLU A 86 -17.36 20.84 -29.00
N PRO A 87 -16.19 20.85 -29.69
CA PRO A 87 -15.40 19.66 -29.81
C PRO A 87 -14.69 19.32 -28.49
N LEU A 88 -14.90 18.09 -27.99
CA LEU A 88 -14.04 17.50 -26.99
C LEU A 88 -12.64 17.30 -27.57
N ARG A 89 -11.66 17.18 -26.73
CA ARG A 89 -10.25 17.07 -27.13
C ARG A 89 -9.69 15.69 -26.77
N TRP A 90 -8.77 15.24 -27.59
CA TRP A 90 -7.95 14.06 -27.34
C TRP A 90 -6.48 14.45 -27.31
N HIS A 91 -5.74 13.99 -26.32
CA HIS A 91 -4.29 14.24 -26.20
C HIS A 91 -3.53 12.92 -26.27
N GLY A 92 -2.33 12.92 -26.81
CA GLY A 92 -1.49 11.74 -26.94
C GLY A 92 -1.20 11.00 -25.64
N LEU A 93 -1.18 11.72 -24.51
CA LEU A 93 -1.00 11.13 -23.17
C LEU A 93 -2.08 10.10 -22.80
N VAL A 94 -3.31 10.23 -23.32
CA VAL A 94 -4.41 9.29 -22.99
C VAL A 94 -4.11 7.89 -23.53
N TRP A 95 -3.29 7.80 -24.60
CA TRP A 95 -2.87 6.50 -25.13
C TRP A 95 -1.98 5.71 -24.19
N LEU A 96 -1.23 6.36 -23.28
CA LEU A 96 -0.32 5.67 -22.37
C LEU A 96 -1.06 4.71 -21.43
N PRO A 97 -2.03 5.16 -20.62
CA PRO A 97 -2.79 4.23 -19.77
C PRO A 97 -3.70 3.30 -20.57
N LEU A 98 -4.19 3.70 -21.77
CA LEU A 98 -4.98 2.80 -22.62
C LEU A 98 -4.12 1.67 -23.20
N LEU A 99 -2.86 1.92 -23.53
CA LEU A 99 -1.92 0.89 -23.95
C LEU A 99 -1.71 -0.15 -22.87
N LEU A 100 -1.54 0.30 -21.61
CA LEU A 100 -1.42 -0.59 -20.44
C LEU A 100 -2.72 -1.34 -20.17
N CYS A 101 -3.88 -0.69 -20.33
CA CYS A 101 -5.20 -1.33 -20.21
C CYS A 101 -5.37 -2.44 -21.26
N ALA A 102 -5.06 -2.14 -22.54
CA ALA A 102 -5.15 -3.12 -23.61
C ALA A 102 -4.19 -4.29 -23.41
N TYR A 103 -2.95 -4.02 -22.99
CA TYR A 103 -1.99 -5.07 -22.63
C TYR A 103 -2.51 -5.92 -21.47
N ALA A 104 -3.05 -5.28 -20.39
CA ALA A 104 -3.55 -6.01 -19.24
C ALA A 104 -4.68 -6.97 -19.60
N LEU A 105 -5.63 -6.54 -20.45
CA LEU A 105 -6.68 -7.41 -21.00
C LEU A 105 -6.09 -8.53 -21.86
N GLY A 106 -5.13 -8.23 -22.75
CA GLY A 106 -4.47 -9.24 -23.56
C GLY A 106 -3.70 -10.25 -22.73
N SER A 107 -3.03 -9.81 -21.66
CA SER A 107 -2.21 -10.68 -20.80
C SER A 107 -3.03 -11.72 -20.02
N MET A 108 -4.34 -11.54 -19.89
CA MET A 108 -5.24 -12.54 -19.28
C MET A 108 -5.21 -13.89 -20.00
N VAL A 109 -4.77 -13.93 -21.27
CA VAL A 109 -4.70 -15.17 -22.08
C VAL A 109 -3.53 -16.07 -21.66
N TRP A 110 -2.42 -15.48 -21.20
CA TRP A 110 -1.20 -16.25 -20.87
C TRP A 110 -0.73 -16.08 -19.42
N SER A 111 -1.40 -15.25 -18.65
CA SER A 111 -1.05 -14.95 -17.28
C SER A 111 -2.28 -15.09 -16.36
N HIS A 112 -2.26 -14.48 -15.19
CA HIS A 112 -3.31 -14.58 -14.20
C HIS A 112 -4.54 -13.71 -14.57
N PRO A 113 -5.69 -14.30 -15.01
CA PRO A 113 -6.82 -13.53 -15.55
C PRO A 113 -7.39 -12.50 -14.56
N TYR A 114 -7.57 -12.89 -13.28
CA TYR A 114 -8.13 -11.99 -12.27
C TYR A 114 -7.21 -10.77 -12.03
N LEU A 115 -5.91 -11.00 -11.84
CA LEU A 115 -4.95 -9.91 -11.61
C LEU A 115 -4.83 -8.99 -12.84
N GLY A 116 -4.80 -9.58 -14.04
CA GLY A 116 -4.85 -8.82 -15.30
C GLY A 116 -6.11 -7.98 -15.43
N GLY A 117 -7.27 -8.51 -15.02
CA GLY A 117 -8.54 -7.78 -14.99
C GLY A 117 -8.53 -6.60 -14.02
N VAL A 118 -8.01 -6.78 -12.81
CA VAL A 118 -7.85 -5.70 -11.82
C VAL A 118 -6.95 -4.58 -12.36
N GLU A 119 -5.83 -4.93 -12.98
CA GLU A 119 -4.93 -3.96 -13.61
C GLU A 119 -5.61 -3.22 -14.79
N ALA A 120 -6.38 -3.93 -15.61
CA ALA A 120 -7.12 -3.32 -16.73
C ALA A 120 -8.13 -2.28 -16.23
N ILE A 121 -8.91 -2.58 -15.18
CA ILE A 121 -9.85 -1.64 -14.57
C ILE A 121 -9.11 -0.41 -14.05
N ARG A 122 -7.99 -0.60 -13.36
CA ARG A 122 -7.18 0.50 -12.81
C ARG A 122 -6.69 1.44 -13.91
N TRP A 123 -6.11 0.89 -14.99
CA TRP A 123 -5.62 1.70 -16.10
C TRP A 123 -6.75 2.37 -16.90
N PHE A 124 -7.91 1.73 -16.99
CA PHE A 124 -9.11 2.34 -17.58
C PHE A 124 -9.57 3.56 -16.77
N VAL A 125 -9.72 3.44 -15.44
CA VAL A 125 -10.09 4.56 -14.56
C VAL A 125 -9.06 5.68 -14.66
N PHE A 126 -7.78 5.33 -14.70
CA PHE A 126 -6.68 6.26 -14.87
C PHE A 126 -6.77 7.03 -16.19
N ALA A 127 -6.99 6.34 -17.32
CA ALA A 127 -7.18 6.95 -18.62
C ALA A 127 -8.39 7.89 -18.63
N LEU A 128 -9.47 7.47 -17.98
CA LEU A 128 -10.70 8.28 -17.88
C LEU A 128 -10.45 9.57 -17.08
N ILE A 129 -9.75 9.51 -15.94
CA ILE A 129 -9.37 10.69 -15.15
C ILE A 129 -8.52 11.66 -15.99
N VAL A 130 -7.49 11.16 -16.69
CA VAL A 130 -6.64 12.00 -17.58
C VAL A 130 -7.50 12.69 -18.63
N TRP A 131 -8.40 11.95 -19.27
CA TRP A 131 -9.25 12.50 -20.33
C TRP A 131 -10.31 13.49 -19.81
N LEU A 132 -10.91 13.22 -18.65
CA LEU A 132 -11.84 14.15 -17.99
C LEU A 132 -11.13 15.45 -17.60
N ALA A 133 -9.95 15.34 -16.99
CA ALA A 133 -9.13 16.50 -16.60
C ALA A 133 -8.75 17.34 -17.82
N LEU A 134 -8.31 16.72 -18.92
CA LEU A 134 -8.02 17.37 -20.21
C LEU A 134 -9.18 18.25 -20.68
N ASN A 135 -10.42 17.74 -20.56
CA ASN A 135 -11.61 18.40 -21.14
C ASN A 135 -12.32 19.35 -20.18
N THR A 136 -11.98 19.36 -18.89
CA THR A 136 -12.73 20.12 -17.89
C THR A 136 -11.90 21.07 -17.05
N LEU A 137 -10.60 20.85 -16.91
CA LEU A 137 -9.71 21.70 -16.10
C LEU A 137 -9.30 22.96 -16.88
N THR A 138 -10.13 23.99 -16.79
CA THR A 138 -9.75 25.35 -17.20
C THR A 138 -8.79 25.94 -16.17
N ARG A 139 -8.15 27.08 -16.53
CA ARG A 139 -7.23 27.81 -15.60
C ARG A 139 -7.93 28.20 -14.29
N ALA A 140 -9.18 28.64 -14.35
CA ALA A 140 -9.97 28.98 -13.17
C ALA A 140 -10.28 27.77 -12.30
N ARG A 141 -10.62 26.63 -12.94
CA ARG A 141 -11.00 25.38 -12.23
C ARG A 141 -9.81 24.63 -11.64
N LEU A 142 -8.59 24.89 -12.10
CA LEU A 142 -7.38 24.36 -11.45
C LEU A 142 -7.25 24.83 -9.99
N SER A 143 -7.82 25.99 -9.65
CA SER A 143 -7.86 26.43 -8.24
C SER A 143 -8.77 25.52 -7.40
N TRP A 144 -9.87 25.00 -7.94
CA TRP A 144 -10.74 24.04 -7.24
C TRP A 144 -10.00 22.75 -6.96
N LEU A 145 -9.26 22.24 -7.97
CA LEU A 145 -8.43 21.06 -7.79
C LEU A 145 -7.36 21.29 -6.69
N ALA A 146 -6.68 22.43 -6.71
CA ALA A 146 -5.67 22.74 -5.70
C ALA A 146 -6.25 22.79 -4.28
N TRP A 147 -7.44 23.38 -4.10
CA TRP A 147 -8.13 23.37 -2.80
C TRP A 147 -8.62 21.97 -2.40
N GLY A 148 -9.12 21.18 -3.34
CA GLY A 148 -9.51 19.78 -3.08
C GLY A 148 -8.33 18.94 -2.61
N VAL A 149 -7.19 19.01 -3.32
CA VAL A 149 -5.95 18.31 -2.98
C VAL A 149 -5.40 18.76 -1.62
N HIS A 150 -5.31 20.07 -1.38
CA HIS A 150 -4.80 20.62 -0.12
C HIS A 150 -5.73 20.30 1.07
N GLY A 151 -7.04 20.44 0.88
CA GLY A 151 -8.02 20.13 1.91
C GLY A 151 -8.04 18.65 2.28
N GLY A 152 -8.00 17.76 1.28
CA GLY A 152 -7.93 16.31 1.51
C GLY A 152 -6.65 15.91 2.24
N ALA A 153 -5.51 16.50 1.85
CA ALA A 153 -4.23 16.29 2.54
C ALA A 153 -4.29 16.80 3.99
N LEU A 154 -4.93 17.95 4.23
CA LEU A 154 -5.07 18.51 5.57
C LEU A 154 -5.91 17.62 6.49
N VAL A 155 -7.04 17.09 6.01
CA VAL A 155 -7.87 16.16 6.78
C VAL A 155 -7.10 14.88 7.08
N ALA A 156 -6.44 14.30 6.09
CA ALA A 156 -5.61 13.11 6.29
C ALA A 156 -4.45 13.39 7.28
N ALA A 157 -3.82 14.56 7.20
CA ALA A 157 -2.78 15.01 8.14
C ALA A 157 -3.32 15.14 9.58
N THR A 158 -4.56 15.61 9.76
CA THR A 158 -5.19 15.70 11.08
C THR A 158 -5.38 14.32 11.72
N TRP A 159 -5.82 13.33 10.96
CA TRP A 159 -5.90 11.94 11.44
C TRP A 159 -4.53 11.37 11.80
N ALA A 160 -3.51 11.61 10.98
CA ALA A 160 -2.15 11.16 11.28
C ALA A 160 -1.60 11.81 12.55
N ALA A 161 -1.85 13.09 12.75
CA ALA A 161 -1.45 13.82 13.94
C ALA A 161 -2.15 13.31 15.21
N ALA A 162 -3.45 13.02 15.14
CA ALA A 162 -4.20 12.42 16.24
C ALA A 162 -3.62 11.03 16.61
N GLN A 163 -3.32 10.19 15.62
CA GLN A 163 -2.68 8.89 15.85
C GLN A 163 -1.29 9.04 16.46
N PHE A 164 -0.51 10.02 16.00
CA PHE A 164 0.85 10.24 16.50
C PHE A 164 0.86 10.73 17.94
N TRP A 165 0.11 11.80 18.26
CA TRP A 165 0.19 12.42 19.58
C TRP A 165 -0.61 11.69 20.66
N THR A 166 -1.79 11.15 20.33
CA THR A 166 -2.73 10.60 21.32
C THR A 166 -2.96 9.10 21.23
N GLY A 167 -2.38 8.44 20.22
CA GLY A 167 -2.66 7.02 19.98
C GLY A 167 -4.11 6.76 19.52
N PHE A 168 -4.78 7.78 18.95
CA PHE A 168 -6.17 7.69 18.54
C PHE A 168 -6.38 6.57 17.51
N GLY A 169 -7.17 5.57 17.84
CA GLY A 169 -7.30 4.30 17.14
C GLY A 169 -8.55 4.14 16.28
N LEU A 170 -9.21 5.23 15.83
CA LEU A 170 -10.42 5.12 14.99
C LEU A 170 -10.17 4.36 13.69
N PHE A 171 -8.99 4.48 13.13
CA PHE A 171 -8.55 3.71 11.96
C PHE A 171 -7.42 2.78 12.39
N PRO A 172 -7.73 1.58 12.91
CA PRO A 172 -6.71 0.63 13.36
C PRO A 172 -5.92 0.11 12.18
N GLN A 173 -4.60 0.17 12.29
CA GLN A 173 -3.74 -0.11 11.14
C GLN A 173 -2.35 -0.52 11.56
N GLY A 174 -1.54 -0.91 10.55
CA GLY A 174 -0.14 -1.23 10.65
C GLY A 174 0.75 -0.10 11.20
N PRO A 175 1.94 0.12 10.71
CA PRO A 175 2.87 1.10 11.29
C PRO A 175 2.28 2.52 11.34
N ASN A 176 2.10 3.07 12.54
CA ASN A 176 1.58 4.41 12.80
C ASN A 176 2.64 5.51 12.58
N PRO A 177 2.23 6.75 12.28
CA PRO A 177 0.88 7.20 11.97
C PRO A 177 0.52 6.94 10.49
N GLY A 178 -0.49 6.13 10.23
CA GLY A 178 -0.96 5.77 8.87
C GLY A 178 -2.11 6.61 8.36
N SER A 179 -2.72 7.45 9.20
CA SER A 179 -3.94 8.19 8.87
C SER A 179 -5.07 7.24 8.44
N THR A 180 -5.72 7.52 7.33
CA THR A 180 -6.71 6.67 6.65
C THR A 180 -6.09 5.74 5.61
N PHE A 181 -4.75 5.66 5.51
CA PHE A 181 -4.02 4.97 4.44
C PHE A 181 -3.45 3.60 4.85
N ILE A 182 -3.85 3.04 5.97
CA ILE A 182 -3.40 1.72 6.46
C ILE A 182 -1.93 1.71 6.90
N ASN A 183 -1.05 2.37 6.15
CA ASN A 183 0.38 2.40 6.40
C ASN A 183 0.91 3.84 6.30
N ARG A 184 1.80 4.21 7.24
CA ARG A 184 2.44 5.54 7.26
C ARG A 184 3.19 5.86 5.95
N ASN A 185 3.72 4.86 5.25
CA ASN A 185 4.41 5.09 3.98
C ASN A 185 3.44 5.59 2.92
N PHE A 186 2.27 4.97 2.77
CA PHE A 186 1.27 5.36 1.78
C PHE A 186 0.71 6.76 2.05
N PHE A 187 0.47 7.07 3.35
CA PHE A 187 0.09 8.41 3.76
C PHE A 187 1.16 9.44 3.40
N ALA A 188 2.42 9.19 3.77
CA ALA A 188 3.53 10.11 3.52
C ALA A 188 3.79 10.33 2.02
N GLU A 189 3.75 9.25 1.22
CA GLU A 189 3.89 9.29 -0.24
C GLU A 189 2.80 10.13 -0.89
N PHE A 190 1.55 10.02 -0.46
CA PHE A 190 0.46 10.87 -0.93
C PHE A 190 0.69 12.33 -0.53
N VAL A 191 0.90 12.59 0.76
CA VAL A 191 0.93 13.95 1.30
C VAL A 191 2.10 14.76 0.76
N VAL A 192 3.29 14.17 0.58
CA VAL A 192 4.43 14.89 0.00
C VAL A 192 4.18 15.33 -1.45
N CYS A 193 3.39 14.55 -2.22
CA CYS A 193 2.99 14.91 -3.57
C CYS A 193 1.94 16.03 -3.63
N THR A 194 1.22 16.28 -2.53
CA THR A 194 0.20 17.35 -2.45
C THR A 194 0.77 18.72 -2.08
N LEU A 195 1.92 18.77 -1.43
CA LEU A 195 2.56 20.02 -0.96
C LEU A 195 2.68 21.10 -2.04
N PRO A 196 3.06 20.79 -3.30
CA PRO A 196 3.15 21.83 -4.33
C PRO A 196 1.85 22.61 -4.52
N PHE A 197 0.69 21.97 -4.38
CA PHE A 197 -0.62 22.63 -4.50
C PHE A 197 -0.86 23.60 -3.33
N GLY A 198 -0.61 23.18 -2.10
CA GLY A 198 -0.72 24.04 -0.91
C GLY A 198 0.22 25.24 -0.97
N MET A 199 1.46 25.05 -1.44
CA MET A 199 2.44 26.11 -1.62
C MET A 199 2.04 27.08 -2.74
N LEU A 200 1.42 26.59 -3.82
CA LEU A 200 0.89 27.48 -4.85
C LEU A 200 -0.29 28.33 -4.33
N LEU A 201 -1.20 27.72 -3.57
CA LEU A 201 -2.31 28.46 -2.93
C LEU A 201 -1.74 29.55 -2.02
N LEU A 202 -0.75 29.25 -1.19
CA LEU A 202 -0.04 30.22 -0.35
C LEU A 202 0.58 31.35 -1.20
N ALA A 203 1.35 31.02 -2.22
CA ALA A 203 2.06 31.99 -3.04
C ALA A 203 1.13 32.90 -3.87
N ARG A 204 -0.13 32.49 -4.10
CA ARG A 204 -1.18 33.23 -4.80
C ARG A 204 -2.12 34.00 -3.88
N ALA A 205 -2.10 33.76 -2.58
CA ALA A 205 -2.95 34.45 -1.62
C ALA A 205 -2.63 35.93 -1.56
N ARG A 206 -3.68 36.76 -1.50
CA ARG A 206 -3.58 38.26 -1.50
C ARG A 206 -4.03 38.83 -0.15
N VAL A 207 -4.80 38.11 0.63
CA VAL A 207 -5.30 38.56 1.93
C VAL A 207 -4.41 37.99 3.03
N SER A 208 -3.96 38.86 3.95
CA SER A 208 -2.99 38.47 5.00
C SER A 208 -3.45 37.31 5.87
N SER A 209 -4.73 37.27 6.26
CA SER A 209 -5.27 36.15 7.04
C SER A 209 -5.22 34.82 6.27
N GLN A 210 -5.48 34.84 4.95
CA GLN A 210 -5.38 33.66 4.09
C GLN A 210 -3.92 33.21 3.94
N VAL A 211 -2.98 34.15 3.84
CA VAL A 211 -1.53 33.87 3.80
C VAL A 211 -1.10 33.15 5.08
N LEU A 212 -1.48 33.67 6.24
CA LEU A 212 -1.11 33.07 7.54
C LEU A 212 -1.78 31.71 7.73
N LEU A 213 -3.07 31.57 7.39
CA LEU A 213 -3.77 30.28 7.47
C LEU A 213 -3.10 29.22 6.59
N LEU A 214 -2.76 29.55 5.34
CA LEU A 214 -2.08 28.63 4.43
C LEU A 214 -0.64 28.34 4.87
N ALA A 215 0.05 29.28 5.53
CA ALA A 215 1.36 29.05 6.14
C ALA A 215 1.25 28.01 7.28
N ILE A 216 0.24 28.15 8.17
CA ILE A 216 -0.03 27.18 9.23
C ILE A 216 -0.35 25.79 8.67
N THR A 217 -1.30 25.70 7.72
CA THR A 217 -1.72 24.39 7.18
C THR A 217 -0.62 23.69 6.40
N ASN A 218 0.20 24.42 5.62
CA ASN A 218 1.37 23.82 4.95
C ASN A 218 2.44 23.41 5.98
N GLY A 219 2.72 24.21 7.01
CA GLY A 219 3.63 23.85 8.09
C GLY A 219 3.15 22.60 8.85
N PHE A 220 1.84 22.49 9.11
CA PHE A 220 1.23 21.31 9.74
C PHE A 220 1.39 20.05 8.87
N ILE A 221 1.13 20.15 7.56
CA ILE A 221 1.34 19.05 6.62
C ILE A 221 2.80 18.60 6.61
N VAL A 222 3.76 19.53 6.57
CA VAL A 222 5.20 19.21 6.68
C VAL A 222 5.49 18.47 7.99
N THR A 223 4.96 18.94 9.10
CA THR A 223 5.12 18.27 10.42
C THR A 223 4.63 16.82 10.38
N THR A 224 3.48 16.56 9.74
CA THR A 224 2.96 15.19 9.65
C THR A 224 3.80 14.27 8.76
N ILE A 225 4.47 14.78 7.74
CA ILE A 225 5.48 14.02 6.99
C ILE A 225 6.64 13.61 7.89
N LEU A 226 7.13 14.54 8.73
CA LEU A 226 8.20 14.26 9.71
C LEU A 226 7.77 13.20 10.73
N MET A 227 6.50 13.25 11.22
CA MET A 227 5.93 12.24 12.13
C MET A 227 6.03 10.82 11.57
N THR A 228 5.83 10.64 10.27
CA THR A 228 5.91 9.30 9.65
C THR A 228 7.32 8.73 9.64
N GLY A 229 8.32 9.59 9.48
CA GLY A 229 9.70 9.18 9.29
C GLY A 229 9.92 8.34 8.03
N THR A 230 9.06 8.47 7.02
CA THR A 230 9.16 7.72 5.75
C THR A 230 10.24 8.31 4.85
N ARG A 231 11.32 7.57 4.63
CA ARG A 231 12.51 8.05 3.91
C ARG A 231 12.23 8.56 2.50
N ALA A 232 11.43 7.82 1.72
CA ALA A 232 11.05 8.24 0.36
C ALA A 232 10.37 9.63 0.35
N ALA A 233 9.43 9.85 1.28
CA ALA A 233 8.75 11.12 1.42
C ALA A 233 9.68 12.23 1.92
N LEU A 234 10.62 11.92 2.84
CA LEU A 234 11.63 12.87 3.29
C LEU A 234 12.57 13.28 2.15
N MET A 235 13.02 12.34 1.31
CA MET A 235 13.82 12.66 0.12
C MET A 235 13.08 13.59 -0.85
N ALA A 236 11.80 13.28 -1.12
CA ALA A 236 10.96 14.12 -1.96
C ALA A 236 10.72 15.52 -1.32
N LEU A 237 10.53 15.59 -0.01
CA LEU A 237 10.37 16.84 0.74
C LEU A 237 11.62 17.71 0.65
N TRP A 238 12.80 17.13 0.91
CA TRP A 238 14.07 17.87 0.80
C TRP A 238 14.34 18.35 -0.62
N LEU A 239 14.08 17.53 -1.64
CA LEU A 239 14.17 17.93 -3.03
C LEU A 239 13.24 19.12 -3.34
N GLN A 240 12.00 19.09 -2.85
CA GLN A 240 11.06 20.20 -3.01
C GLN A 240 11.56 21.48 -2.33
N LEU A 241 11.96 21.39 -1.06
CA LEU A 241 12.38 22.54 -0.26
C LEU A 241 13.63 23.21 -0.80
N LEU A 242 14.64 22.42 -1.16
CA LEU A 242 15.98 22.93 -1.48
C LEU A 242 16.13 23.29 -2.96
N VAL A 243 15.39 22.63 -3.85
CA VAL A 243 15.58 22.81 -5.30
C VAL A 243 14.30 23.30 -5.99
N VAL A 244 13.20 22.54 -5.86
CA VAL A 244 12.02 22.73 -6.71
C VAL A 244 11.31 24.06 -6.39
N TRP A 245 11.03 24.33 -5.11
CA TRP A 245 10.32 25.57 -4.74
C TRP A 245 11.12 26.84 -4.94
N PRO A 246 12.42 26.93 -4.60
CA PRO A 246 13.23 28.08 -4.96
C PRO A 246 13.23 28.34 -6.46
N LEU A 247 13.35 27.29 -7.28
CA LEU A 247 13.34 27.37 -8.73
C LEU A 247 12.00 27.91 -9.28
N ILE A 248 10.87 27.35 -8.79
CA ILE A 248 9.51 27.80 -9.15
C ILE A 248 9.29 29.25 -8.70
N ALA A 249 9.64 29.58 -7.46
CA ALA A 249 9.49 30.90 -6.91
C ALA A 249 10.27 31.95 -7.72
N TRP A 250 11.48 31.61 -8.15
CA TRP A 250 12.30 32.51 -9.02
C TRP A 250 11.70 32.63 -10.41
N ARG A 251 11.33 31.50 -11.06
CA ARG A 251 10.84 31.48 -12.45
C ARG A 251 9.44 32.10 -12.62
N CYS A 252 8.56 31.84 -11.66
CA CYS A 252 7.16 32.26 -11.69
C CYS A 252 6.88 33.54 -10.90
N ARG A 253 7.90 34.27 -10.44
CA ARG A 253 7.75 35.46 -9.56
C ARG A 253 6.77 36.49 -10.08
N GLY A 254 6.70 36.71 -11.41
CA GLY A 254 5.83 37.71 -12.04
C GLY A 254 4.34 37.34 -12.06
N GLN A 255 3.99 36.06 -11.82
CA GLN A 255 2.62 35.51 -11.87
C GLN A 255 2.09 35.17 -10.48
N LEU A 256 2.90 35.32 -9.44
CA LEU A 256 2.56 34.98 -8.04
C LEU A 256 2.30 36.27 -7.25
N ALA A 257 1.48 36.18 -6.20
CA ALA A 257 1.19 37.36 -5.36
C ALA A 257 2.28 37.62 -4.31
N TRP A 258 3.04 36.58 -3.90
CA TRP A 258 4.03 36.70 -2.83
C TRP A 258 5.10 37.78 -3.03
N PRO A 259 5.56 38.15 -4.24
CA PRO A 259 6.50 39.29 -4.41
C PRO A 259 5.89 40.67 -4.11
N GLN A 260 4.53 40.74 -4.19
CA GLN A 260 3.79 41.96 -3.90
C GLN A 260 3.47 42.13 -2.41
N TRP A 261 3.68 41.11 -1.59
CA TRP A 261 3.47 41.22 -0.15
C TRP A 261 4.45 42.20 0.49
N SER A 262 3.99 42.87 1.56
CA SER A 262 4.90 43.62 2.39
C SER A 262 6.03 42.76 2.95
N ARG A 263 7.17 43.39 3.26
CA ARG A 263 8.29 42.65 3.89
C ARG A 263 7.85 41.95 5.18
N LEU A 264 7.02 42.62 5.98
CA LEU A 264 6.49 42.07 7.24
C LEU A 264 5.63 40.83 6.97
N LEU A 265 4.73 40.86 5.97
CA LEU A 265 3.88 39.71 5.64
C LEU A 265 4.70 38.53 5.11
N ARG A 266 5.75 38.78 4.31
CA ARG A 266 6.66 37.72 3.84
C ARG A 266 7.40 37.05 4.98
N LEU A 267 8.00 37.85 5.87
CA LEU A 267 8.67 37.33 7.07
C LEU A 267 7.70 36.66 7.99
N GLY A 268 6.51 37.23 8.18
CA GLY A 268 5.44 36.62 8.98
C GLY A 268 4.98 35.28 8.44
N ALA A 269 4.79 35.13 7.12
CA ALA A 269 4.41 33.86 6.50
C ALA A 269 5.48 32.77 6.69
N VAL A 270 6.75 33.10 6.49
CA VAL A 270 7.87 32.17 6.70
C VAL A 270 7.98 31.82 8.17
N ALA A 271 7.95 32.83 9.06
CA ALA A 271 8.03 32.61 10.51
C ALA A 271 6.85 31.76 11.02
N THR A 272 5.64 32.01 10.52
CA THR A 272 4.45 31.22 10.87
C THR A 272 4.59 29.77 10.39
N MET A 273 5.00 29.54 9.16
CA MET A 273 5.17 28.18 8.64
C MET A 273 6.27 27.41 9.39
N LEU A 274 7.45 28.01 9.57
CA LEU A 274 8.55 27.40 10.32
C LEU A 274 8.20 27.26 11.80
N GLY A 275 7.56 28.27 12.39
CA GLY A 275 7.08 28.23 13.76
C GLY A 275 6.08 27.09 14.00
N THR A 276 5.17 26.86 13.06
CA THR A 276 4.24 25.69 13.10
C THR A 276 5.03 24.40 13.08
N VAL A 277 6.00 24.24 12.16
CA VAL A 277 6.84 23.03 12.09
C VAL A 277 7.62 22.81 13.39
N VAL A 278 8.21 23.86 13.96
CA VAL A 278 9.01 23.74 15.19
C VAL A 278 8.10 23.47 16.39
N LEU A 279 7.07 24.30 16.60
CA LEU A 279 6.18 24.19 17.76
C LEU A 279 5.47 22.84 17.83
N LEU A 280 4.90 22.39 16.72
CA LEU A 280 4.24 21.09 16.65
C LEU A 280 5.25 19.95 16.55
N GLY A 281 6.38 20.19 15.92
CA GLY A 281 7.40 19.17 15.70
C GLY A 281 8.20 18.76 16.94
N VAL A 282 8.30 19.62 17.98
CA VAL A 282 8.95 19.27 19.24
C VAL A 282 8.01 18.57 20.22
N LEU A 283 6.68 18.63 20.00
CA LEU A 283 5.72 17.99 20.89
C LEU A 283 5.93 16.46 20.89
N PRO A 284 6.14 15.85 22.07
CA PRO A 284 6.33 14.41 22.16
C PRO A 284 5.03 13.65 21.90
N SER A 285 5.17 12.45 21.35
CA SER A 285 4.08 11.48 21.23
C SER A 285 3.75 10.87 22.58
N SER A 286 2.47 10.61 22.86
CA SER A 286 2.02 9.76 23.96
C SER A 286 1.59 8.37 23.48
N ASN A 287 1.74 8.07 22.18
CA ASN A 287 1.38 6.77 21.60
C ASN A 287 2.46 5.73 21.93
N PRO A 288 2.17 4.67 22.71
CA PRO A 288 3.14 3.63 23.06
C PRO A 288 3.81 2.98 21.84
N LYS A 289 3.04 2.70 20.77
CA LYS A 289 3.55 2.10 19.53
C LYS A 289 4.59 2.97 18.81
N ILE A 290 4.52 4.30 18.99
CA ILE A 290 5.49 5.24 18.45
C ILE A 290 6.76 5.24 19.30
N LEU A 291 6.61 5.19 20.64
CA LEU A 291 7.71 5.21 21.58
C LEU A 291 8.54 3.91 21.54
N GLU A 292 7.87 2.76 21.39
CA GLU A 292 8.50 1.44 21.26
C GLU A 292 9.40 1.31 20.01
N GLU A 293 9.18 2.14 18.98
CA GLU A 293 10.03 2.12 17.78
C GLU A 293 11.44 2.71 17.99
N GLU A 294 11.71 3.39 19.09
CA GLU A 294 12.99 4.04 19.44
C GLU A 294 13.58 4.96 18.35
N ARG A 295 12.71 5.54 17.51
CA ARG A 295 13.09 6.39 16.36
C ARG A 295 12.95 7.88 16.64
N GLY A 296 12.68 8.26 17.89
CA GLY A 296 12.41 9.61 18.36
C GLY A 296 10.96 9.80 18.79
N ALA A 297 10.76 10.46 19.94
CA ALA A 297 9.46 10.71 20.53
C ALA A 297 8.71 11.87 19.86
N SER A 298 9.40 12.79 19.18
CA SER A 298 8.78 13.92 18.49
C SER A 298 8.95 13.86 16.97
N ALA A 299 8.12 14.64 16.24
CA ALA A 299 8.18 14.66 14.77
C ALA A 299 9.55 15.14 14.25
N LEU A 300 10.15 16.15 14.86
CA LEU A 300 11.48 16.63 14.47
C LEU A 300 12.56 15.61 14.76
N GLN A 301 12.54 14.95 15.90
CA GLN A 301 13.49 13.90 16.24
C GLN A 301 13.40 12.74 15.23
N ARG A 302 12.16 12.28 14.90
CA ARG A 302 11.94 11.23 13.91
C ARG A 302 12.41 11.65 12.51
N GLY A 303 12.05 12.85 12.07
CA GLY A 303 12.48 13.39 10.78
C GLY A 303 14.01 13.47 10.68
N ALA A 304 14.69 13.98 11.70
CA ALA A 304 16.15 14.07 11.75
C ALA A 304 16.82 12.69 11.76
N SER A 305 16.43 11.82 12.69
CA SER A 305 16.94 10.43 12.82
C SER A 305 16.78 9.65 11.52
N ARG A 306 15.58 9.76 10.90
CA ARG A 306 15.31 9.01 9.64
C ARG A 306 16.02 9.62 8.44
N THR A 307 16.23 10.94 8.41
CA THR A 307 17.05 11.57 7.35
C THR A 307 18.51 11.12 7.46
N GLN A 308 19.07 11.08 8.66
CA GLN A 308 20.44 10.62 8.89
C GLN A 308 20.63 9.13 8.59
N SER A 309 19.58 8.31 8.77
CA SER A 309 19.61 6.87 8.50
C SER A 309 19.42 6.50 7.02
N ILE A 310 19.38 7.46 6.10
CA ILE A 310 19.36 7.20 4.66
C ILE A 310 20.75 6.72 4.23
N GLY A 311 20.89 5.40 3.99
CA GLY A 311 22.16 4.81 3.63
C GLY A 311 22.02 3.36 3.18
N PRO A 312 23.09 2.76 2.62
CA PRO A 312 23.07 1.42 2.02
C PRO A 312 22.94 0.26 3.05
N GLN A 313 23.17 0.53 4.34
CA GLN A 313 23.11 -0.49 5.39
C GLN A 313 21.73 -0.68 6.02
N ASP A 314 20.69 -0.11 5.42
CA ASP A 314 19.32 -0.23 5.92
C ASP A 314 18.74 -1.64 5.68
N TYR A 315 18.28 -2.30 6.75
CA TYR A 315 17.58 -3.59 6.68
C TYR A 315 16.43 -3.60 5.66
N SER A 316 15.60 -2.56 5.66
CA SER A 316 14.48 -2.43 4.71
C SER A 316 14.94 -2.31 3.26
N LEU A 317 16.10 -1.70 3.01
CA LEU A 317 16.72 -1.68 1.69
C LEU A 317 17.29 -3.07 1.34
N GLY A 318 17.88 -3.77 2.30
CA GLY A 318 18.35 -5.15 2.12
C GLY A 318 17.25 -6.08 1.61
N VAL A 319 16.07 -6.07 2.25
CA VAL A 319 14.90 -6.84 1.81
C VAL A 319 14.48 -6.45 0.39
N ARG A 320 14.42 -5.16 0.08
CA ARG A 320 14.10 -4.70 -1.29
C ARG A 320 15.12 -5.14 -2.33
N MET A 321 16.41 -5.14 -1.97
CA MET A 321 17.46 -5.62 -2.89
C MET A 321 17.27 -7.09 -3.29
N VAL A 322 16.81 -7.94 -2.39
CA VAL A 322 16.48 -9.34 -2.70
C VAL A 322 15.30 -9.39 -3.68
N MET A 323 14.22 -8.64 -3.43
CA MET A 323 13.07 -8.55 -4.34
C MET A 323 13.47 -7.97 -5.71
N TRP A 324 14.30 -6.93 -5.75
CA TRP A 324 14.76 -6.33 -7.00
C TRP A 324 15.62 -7.29 -7.82
N ARG A 325 16.50 -8.07 -7.17
CA ARG A 325 17.28 -9.12 -7.85
C ARG A 325 16.37 -10.19 -8.47
N ALA A 326 15.39 -10.67 -7.71
CA ALA A 326 14.41 -11.62 -8.23
C ALA A 326 13.61 -11.01 -9.42
N THR A 327 13.20 -9.75 -9.30
CA THR A 327 12.50 -9.03 -10.38
C THR A 327 13.37 -8.87 -11.63
N LEU A 328 14.66 -8.57 -11.48
CA LEU A 328 15.60 -8.51 -12.62
C LEU A 328 15.77 -9.88 -13.28
N ASN A 329 15.78 -10.98 -12.51
CA ASN A 329 15.79 -12.33 -13.07
C ASN A 329 14.51 -12.61 -13.89
N ALA A 330 13.35 -12.20 -13.36
CA ALA A 330 12.08 -12.32 -14.10
C ALA A 330 12.09 -11.51 -15.41
N ILE A 331 12.59 -10.27 -15.38
CA ILE A 331 12.75 -9.43 -16.58
C ILE A 331 13.66 -10.09 -17.62
N LYS A 332 14.79 -10.68 -17.17
CA LYS A 332 15.70 -11.40 -18.07
C LYS A 332 15.05 -12.65 -18.67
N ALA A 333 14.23 -13.35 -17.90
CA ALA A 333 13.55 -14.57 -18.37
C ALA A 333 12.40 -14.27 -19.36
N LYS A 334 11.67 -13.17 -19.13
CA LYS A 334 10.51 -12.78 -19.96
C LYS A 334 10.62 -11.32 -20.45
N PRO A 335 11.64 -10.95 -21.25
CA PRO A 335 11.93 -9.54 -21.55
C PRO A 335 10.89 -8.88 -22.48
N VAL A 336 10.22 -9.65 -23.34
CA VAL A 336 9.29 -9.15 -24.35
C VAL A 336 7.87 -9.05 -23.80
N THR A 337 7.35 -10.16 -23.34
CA THR A 337 5.97 -10.25 -22.81
C THR A 337 5.83 -9.78 -21.38
N GLY A 338 6.90 -9.81 -20.58
CA GLY A 338 6.79 -9.70 -19.13
C GLY A 338 6.05 -10.90 -18.54
N LEU A 339 5.78 -10.82 -17.23
CA LEU A 339 5.04 -11.83 -16.47
C LEU A 339 3.53 -11.80 -16.77
N GLY A 340 3.02 -10.68 -17.25
CA GLY A 340 1.61 -10.34 -17.36
C GLY A 340 1.20 -9.33 -16.29
N ALA A 341 0.16 -8.56 -16.59
CA ALA A 341 -0.28 -7.47 -15.73
C ALA A 341 -0.71 -7.98 -14.34
N GLY A 342 -0.14 -7.43 -13.30
CA GLY A 342 -0.40 -7.82 -11.90
C GLY A 342 0.16 -9.17 -11.48
N ALA A 343 0.77 -9.95 -12.38
CA ALA A 343 1.19 -11.31 -12.11
C ALA A 343 2.52 -11.42 -11.33
N TRP A 344 3.22 -10.34 -11.11
CA TRP A 344 4.49 -10.36 -10.38
C TRP A 344 4.37 -11.11 -9.05
N GLU A 345 3.36 -10.81 -8.27
CA GLU A 345 3.18 -11.41 -6.94
C GLU A 345 2.93 -12.92 -6.96
N SER A 346 2.35 -13.46 -8.03
CA SER A 346 2.09 -14.89 -8.17
C SER A 346 3.28 -15.66 -8.73
N GLU A 347 4.12 -15.03 -9.57
CA GLU A 347 5.20 -15.69 -10.28
C GLU A 347 6.59 -15.46 -9.68
N ILE A 348 6.79 -14.40 -8.87
CA ILE A 348 8.12 -14.03 -8.38
C ILE A 348 8.83 -15.12 -7.58
N PRO A 349 8.14 -16.05 -6.86
CA PRO A 349 8.84 -17.14 -6.17
C PRO A 349 9.72 -18.00 -7.09
N LEU A 350 9.38 -18.11 -8.38
CA LEU A 350 10.17 -18.84 -9.37
C LEU A 350 11.52 -18.18 -9.70
N TYR A 351 11.70 -16.91 -9.40
CA TYR A 351 12.87 -16.09 -9.78
C TYR A 351 13.72 -15.67 -8.59
N GLN A 352 13.31 -16.04 -7.37
CA GLN A 352 14.10 -15.79 -6.16
C GLN A 352 15.36 -16.67 -6.15
N ALA A 353 16.45 -16.15 -5.61
CA ALA A 353 17.66 -16.94 -5.43
C ALA A 353 17.46 -18.02 -4.37
N GLU A 354 18.14 -19.14 -4.50
CA GLU A 354 18.11 -20.21 -3.49
C GLU A 354 18.47 -19.68 -2.10
N GLY A 355 17.69 -20.07 -1.11
CA GLY A 355 17.89 -19.67 0.30
C GLY A 355 17.43 -18.25 0.64
N SER A 356 16.97 -17.45 -0.34
CA SER A 356 16.44 -16.10 -0.13
C SER A 356 14.92 -16.07 -0.18
N GLN A 357 14.25 -16.92 0.59
CA GLN A 357 12.79 -16.85 0.69
C GLN A 357 12.38 -15.59 1.45
N LEU A 358 11.89 -14.63 0.69
CA LEU A 358 11.01 -13.61 1.23
C LEU A 358 9.58 -14.07 0.93
N GLU A 359 8.75 -14.17 1.95
CA GLU A 359 7.31 -14.15 1.74
C GLU A 359 7.00 -12.94 0.88
N THR A 360 6.36 -13.17 -0.24
CA THR A 360 6.21 -12.13 -1.25
C THR A 360 5.26 -11.05 -0.76
N ASP A 361 5.78 -9.83 -0.67
CA ASP A 361 4.95 -8.65 -0.69
C ASP A 361 4.12 -8.62 -1.99
N TYR A 362 3.08 -7.80 -2.03
CA TYR A 362 2.26 -7.68 -3.25
C TYR A 362 3.00 -7.00 -4.40
N TYR A 363 4.06 -6.24 -4.11
CA TYR A 363 4.70 -5.34 -5.06
C TYR A 363 6.21 -5.29 -4.86
N VAL A 364 6.92 -4.95 -5.93
CA VAL A 364 8.39 -4.82 -5.98
C VAL A 364 8.94 -3.71 -5.06
N HIS A 365 8.10 -2.78 -4.60
CA HIS A 365 8.52 -1.50 -3.98
C HIS A 365 9.45 -0.67 -4.89
N ASN A 366 9.25 -0.78 -6.19
CA ASN A 366 9.81 0.08 -7.23
C ASN A 366 8.89 -0.04 -8.45
N GLU A 367 8.11 1.01 -8.71
CA GLU A 367 7.11 1.00 -9.80
C GLU A 367 7.74 0.80 -11.17
N PHE A 368 8.95 1.28 -11.40
CA PHE A 368 9.61 1.15 -12.69
C PHE A 368 10.03 -0.28 -12.96
N LEU A 369 10.66 -0.92 -11.99
CA LEU A 369 11.00 -2.34 -12.11
C LEU A 369 9.76 -3.21 -12.26
N GLN A 370 8.70 -2.91 -11.49
CA GLN A 370 7.45 -3.66 -11.56
C GLN A 370 6.77 -3.49 -12.92
N MET A 371 6.73 -2.26 -13.45
CA MET A 371 6.17 -1.98 -14.77
C MET A 371 6.87 -2.79 -15.87
N VAL A 372 8.19 -2.84 -15.84
CA VAL A 372 8.95 -3.61 -16.81
C VAL A 372 8.78 -5.11 -16.61
N ALA A 373 8.78 -5.59 -15.37
CA ALA A 373 8.62 -7.02 -15.07
C ALA A 373 7.26 -7.56 -15.51
N GLU A 374 6.19 -6.79 -15.27
CA GLU A 374 4.82 -7.22 -15.61
C GLU A 374 4.47 -7.00 -17.07
N TYR A 375 4.89 -5.87 -17.67
CA TYR A 375 4.46 -5.43 -19.01
C TYR A 375 5.54 -5.59 -20.09
N GLY A 376 6.74 -6.06 -19.77
CA GLY A 376 7.81 -6.28 -20.73
C GLY A 376 8.13 -5.04 -21.57
N LEU A 377 8.19 -5.19 -22.90
CA LEU A 377 8.45 -4.08 -23.84
C LEU A 377 7.40 -2.98 -23.79
N VAL A 378 6.13 -3.31 -23.51
CA VAL A 378 5.05 -2.32 -23.36
C VAL A 378 5.32 -1.45 -22.12
N GLY A 379 5.82 -2.04 -21.03
CA GLY A 379 6.24 -1.33 -19.82
C GLY A 379 7.39 -0.36 -20.09
N TRP A 380 8.41 -0.79 -20.84
CA TRP A 380 9.49 0.09 -21.28
C TRP A 380 8.98 1.23 -22.14
N ALA A 381 8.14 0.95 -23.14
CA ALA A 381 7.58 1.97 -24.03
C ALA A 381 6.77 3.01 -23.25
N PHE A 382 5.96 2.56 -22.29
CA PHE A 382 5.20 3.46 -21.39
C PHE A 382 6.13 4.37 -20.57
N LEU A 383 7.14 3.80 -19.90
CA LEU A 383 8.06 4.58 -19.05
C LEU A 383 8.86 5.59 -19.86
N LEU A 384 9.40 5.18 -20.99
CA LEU A 384 10.18 6.07 -21.85
C LEU A 384 9.31 7.20 -22.42
N ALA A 385 8.09 6.89 -22.89
CA ALA A 385 7.17 7.91 -23.39
C ALA A 385 6.70 8.86 -22.31
N LEU A 386 6.42 8.38 -21.09
CA LEU A 386 6.06 9.18 -19.93
C LEU A 386 7.20 10.13 -19.56
N LEU A 387 8.42 9.62 -19.37
CA LEU A 387 9.58 10.43 -18.99
C LEU A 387 9.94 11.44 -20.07
N ALA A 388 9.88 11.04 -21.35
CA ALA A 388 10.09 11.95 -22.47
C ALA A 388 9.06 13.08 -22.50
N TYR A 389 7.78 12.76 -22.26
CA TYR A 389 6.74 13.79 -22.18
C TYR A 389 6.97 14.75 -21.01
N LEU A 390 7.28 14.23 -19.82
CA LEU A 390 7.52 15.06 -18.64
C LEU A 390 8.74 15.98 -18.84
N ALA A 391 9.83 15.47 -19.40
CA ALA A 391 11.00 16.27 -19.76
C ALA A 391 10.66 17.34 -20.79
N HIS A 392 9.90 17.00 -21.83
CA HIS A 392 9.41 17.94 -22.83
C HIS A 392 8.49 19.01 -22.22
N ALA A 393 7.54 18.61 -21.37
CA ALA A 393 6.65 19.54 -20.68
C ALA A 393 7.40 20.50 -19.77
N ALA A 394 8.40 20.01 -19.03
CA ALA A 394 9.28 20.82 -18.19
C ALA A 394 10.08 21.82 -19.03
N TRP A 395 10.73 21.34 -20.09
CA TRP A 395 11.50 22.17 -21.01
C TRP A 395 10.64 23.26 -21.66
N ARG A 396 9.44 22.93 -22.15
CA ARG A 396 8.48 23.88 -22.72
C ARG A 396 8.03 24.92 -21.69
N SER A 397 7.72 24.48 -20.46
CA SER A 397 7.33 25.37 -19.37
C SER A 397 8.45 26.34 -18.99
N TRP A 398 9.71 25.98 -19.23
CA TRP A 398 10.88 26.81 -18.94
C TRP A 398 11.18 27.83 -20.05
N LYS A 399 11.15 27.40 -21.31
CA LYS A 399 11.69 28.21 -22.45
C LYS A 399 10.74 29.25 -23.02
N HIS A 400 9.43 29.09 -22.91
CA HIS A 400 8.48 29.92 -23.63
C HIS A 400 7.87 31.01 -22.75
N ASP A 401 7.79 32.23 -23.28
CA ASP A 401 7.41 33.44 -22.58
C ASP A 401 6.27 34.24 -23.25
N SER A 402 5.38 33.57 -24.01
CA SER A 402 4.16 34.25 -24.45
C SER A 402 3.29 34.63 -23.25
N PRO A 403 2.47 35.69 -23.32
CA PRO A 403 1.58 36.12 -22.23
C PRO A 403 0.70 34.99 -21.72
N GLU A 404 0.11 34.17 -22.63
CA GLU A 404 -0.76 33.03 -22.30
C GLU A 404 0.02 31.93 -21.58
N GLN A 405 1.27 31.69 -21.98
CA GLN A 405 2.16 30.72 -21.37
C GLN A 405 2.58 31.13 -19.96
N ARG A 406 2.87 32.46 -19.76
CA ARG A 406 3.19 32.99 -18.43
C ARG A 406 2.05 32.76 -17.43
N GLU A 407 0.80 32.93 -17.85
CA GLU A 407 -0.35 32.68 -16.96
C GLU A 407 -0.55 31.21 -16.59
N ASP A 408 -0.22 30.26 -17.48
CA ASP A 408 -0.29 28.81 -17.22
C ASP A 408 0.94 28.29 -16.46
N GLN A 409 2.06 29.02 -16.48
CA GLN A 409 3.35 28.56 -15.97
C GLN A 409 3.33 28.13 -14.49
N PRO A 410 2.72 28.85 -13.53
CA PRO A 410 2.67 28.41 -12.14
C PRO A 410 1.90 27.09 -11.97
N TRP A 411 0.83 26.89 -12.74
CA TRP A 411 0.04 25.65 -12.71
C TRP A 411 0.84 24.48 -13.28
N ARG A 412 1.50 24.66 -14.42
CA ARG A 412 2.38 23.65 -15.01
C ARG A 412 3.52 23.28 -14.07
N ALA A 413 4.13 24.29 -13.44
CA ALA A 413 5.23 24.08 -12.48
C ALA A 413 4.80 23.23 -11.29
N VAL A 414 3.61 23.46 -10.72
CA VAL A 414 3.08 22.70 -9.59
C VAL A 414 2.71 21.29 -9.99
N LEU A 415 2.07 21.10 -11.14
CA LEU A 415 1.75 19.75 -11.65
C LEU A 415 3.03 18.94 -11.89
N LEU A 416 4.06 19.54 -12.48
CA LEU A 416 5.36 18.92 -12.68
C LEU A 416 6.11 18.65 -11.37
N ALA A 417 6.01 19.55 -10.38
CA ALA A 417 6.60 19.34 -9.05
C ALA A 417 5.95 18.18 -8.30
N SER A 418 4.62 18.07 -8.37
CA SER A 418 3.88 16.93 -7.82
C SER A 418 4.29 15.62 -8.50
N LEU A 419 4.35 15.60 -9.83
CA LEU A 419 4.80 14.44 -10.61
C LEU A 419 6.26 14.07 -10.32
N LEU A 420 7.16 15.05 -10.15
CA LEU A 420 8.54 14.77 -9.77
C LEU A 420 8.64 14.12 -8.40
N SER A 421 7.88 14.63 -7.41
CA SER A 421 7.82 14.02 -6.09
C SER A 421 7.32 12.59 -6.17
N LEU A 422 6.33 12.35 -7.00
CA LEU A 422 5.77 11.03 -7.24
C LEU A 422 6.79 10.09 -7.89
N LEU A 423 7.57 10.55 -8.87
CA LEU A 423 8.66 9.78 -9.46
C LEU A 423 9.75 9.41 -8.43
N VAL A 424 10.03 10.30 -7.47
CA VAL A 424 10.99 10.01 -6.38
C VAL A 424 10.46 8.90 -5.49
N VAL A 425 9.20 8.99 -5.04
CA VAL A 425 8.63 7.95 -4.16
C VAL A 425 8.39 6.63 -4.89
N CYS A 426 8.18 6.63 -6.21
CA CYS A 426 8.09 5.43 -7.05
C CYS A 426 9.36 4.56 -7.03
N GLN A 427 10.52 5.12 -6.67
CA GLN A 427 11.78 4.35 -6.61
C GLN A 427 11.81 3.36 -5.45
N ILE A 428 11.02 3.61 -4.39
CA ILE A 428 11.09 2.84 -3.13
C ILE A 428 9.68 2.42 -2.66
N GLY A 429 8.63 2.77 -3.40
CA GLY A 429 7.23 2.50 -3.13
C GLY A 429 6.46 2.05 -4.36
N PHE A 430 5.13 2.03 -4.24
CA PHE A 430 4.20 1.69 -5.33
C PHE A 430 2.99 2.65 -5.36
N PRO A 431 3.23 3.97 -5.41
CA PRO A 431 2.19 4.99 -5.25
C PRO A 431 1.15 5.00 -6.39
N TRP A 432 1.48 4.51 -7.60
CA TRP A 432 0.52 4.44 -8.71
C TRP A 432 -0.60 3.42 -8.44
N ARG A 433 -0.35 2.44 -7.56
CA ARG A 433 -1.29 1.38 -7.21
C ARG A 433 -2.24 1.78 -6.09
N MET A 434 -1.92 2.85 -5.36
CA MET A 434 -2.78 3.42 -4.33
C MET A 434 -3.80 4.37 -4.97
N ALA A 435 -5.09 4.17 -4.71
CA ALA A 435 -6.16 4.86 -5.42
C ALA A 435 -6.07 6.39 -5.37
N ALA A 436 -5.90 6.97 -4.17
CA ALA A 436 -5.81 8.42 -4.01
C ALA A 436 -4.54 9.00 -4.69
N THR A 437 -3.40 8.33 -4.56
CA THR A 437 -2.13 8.80 -5.13
C THR A 437 -2.09 8.59 -6.64
N GLY A 438 -2.63 7.47 -7.14
CA GLY A 438 -2.81 7.21 -8.57
C GLY A 438 -3.78 8.20 -9.23
N ALA A 439 -4.88 8.57 -8.55
CA ALA A 439 -5.78 9.60 -9.03
C ALA A 439 -5.09 10.97 -9.12
N LEU A 440 -4.27 11.35 -8.12
CA LEU A 440 -3.47 12.57 -8.16
C LEU A 440 -2.51 12.57 -9.35
N PHE A 441 -1.83 11.45 -9.60
CA PHE A 441 -0.95 11.30 -10.76
C PHE A 441 -1.69 11.50 -12.09
N ALA A 442 -2.85 10.85 -12.25
CA ALA A 442 -3.69 10.99 -13.44
C ALA A 442 -4.18 12.43 -13.64
N LEU A 443 -4.61 13.10 -12.55
CA LEU A 443 -5.05 14.49 -12.58
C LEU A 443 -3.91 15.46 -12.94
N CYS A 444 -2.71 15.22 -12.45
CA CYS A 444 -1.54 16.00 -12.81
C CYS A 444 -1.20 15.88 -14.31
N LEU A 445 -1.22 14.66 -14.85
CA LEU A 445 -1.02 14.43 -16.28
C LEU A 445 -2.14 15.06 -17.13
N GLY A 446 -3.40 14.88 -16.73
CA GLY A 446 -4.54 15.49 -17.39
C GLY A 446 -4.54 17.02 -17.33
N GLY A 447 -4.08 17.58 -16.21
CA GLY A 447 -3.89 19.02 -16.02
C GLY A 447 -2.81 19.60 -16.96
N LEU A 448 -1.69 18.89 -17.17
CA LEU A 448 -0.68 19.24 -18.16
C LEU A 448 -1.24 19.16 -19.59
N ALA A 449 -1.96 18.09 -19.93
CA ALA A 449 -2.61 17.95 -21.23
C ALA A 449 -3.65 19.06 -21.47
N ALA A 450 -4.42 19.45 -20.43
CA ALA A 450 -5.35 20.57 -20.50
C ALA A 450 -4.62 21.90 -20.76
N SER A 451 -3.47 22.11 -20.15
CA SER A 451 -2.63 23.26 -20.42
C SER A 451 -2.08 23.26 -21.85
N ASP A 452 -1.58 22.12 -22.33
CA ASP A 452 -1.13 21.98 -23.73
C ASP A 452 -2.26 22.31 -24.71
N ALA A 453 -3.49 21.88 -24.41
CA ALA A 453 -4.68 22.19 -25.20
C ALA A 453 -5.03 23.69 -25.19
N ARG A 454 -4.90 24.38 -24.05
CA ARG A 454 -5.14 25.83 -23.93
C ARG A 454 -4.10 26.64 -24.67
N LEU A 455 -2.86 26.18 -24.66
CA LEU A 455 -1.72 26.84 -25.34
C LEU A 455 -1.67 26.52 -26.85
N GLY A 456 -2.65 25.78 -27.37
CA GLY A 456 -2.75 25.48 -28.79
C GLY A 456 -1.64 24.55 -29.30
N TRP A 457 -1.00 23.76 -28.44
CA TRP A 457 0.07 22.84 -28.85
C TRP A 457 -0.52 21.60 -29.52
N LEU A 458 -0.57 21.61 -30.85
CA LEU A 458 -1.21 20.58 -31.67
C LEU A 458 -0.25 19.49 -32.14
N ALA A 459 1.06 19.74 -32.10
CA ALA A 459 2.07 18.73 -32.44
C ALA A 459 2.00 17.56 -31.47
N TRP A 460 2.17 16.32 -32.00
CA TRP A 460 2.15 15.14 -31.13
C TRP A 460 3.19 15.26 -30.00
N PRO A 461 2.80 14.98 -28.75
CA PRO A 461 1.56 14.37 -28.26
C PRO A 461 0.37 15.33 -28.08
N GLY A 462 0.35 16.51 -28.62
CA GLY A 462 -0.59 17.60 -28.38
C GLY A 462 -2.08 17.25 -28.52
N ALA A 463 -2.92 18.25 -28.17
CA ALA A 463 -4.37 18.10 -28.12
C ALA A 463 -5.01 18.28 -29.50
N ARG A 464 -5.88 17.36 -29.89
CA ARG A 464 -6.65 17.39 -31.15
C ARG A 464 -8.16 17.39 -30.87
N PRO A 465 -8.98 18.08 -31.69
CA PRO A 465 -10.43 18.00 -31.56
C PRO A 465 -10.94 16.61 -31.91
N LEU A 466 -11.89 16.10 -31.10
CA LEU A 466 -12.65 14.90 -31.39
C LEU A 466 -13.92 15.26 -32.15
N ARG A 467 -14.29 14.43 -33.13
CA ARG A 467 -15.61 14.49 -33.75
C ARG A 467 -16.65 14.08 -32.71
N TRP A 468 -17.56 15.00 -32.37
CA TRP A 468 -18.57 14.79 -31.35
C TRP A 468 -19.97 15.02 -31.92
N ASN A 469 -20.91 14.14 -31.59
CA ASN A 469 -22.31 14.28 -31.95
C ASN A 469 -23.21 13.62 -30.90
N LYS A 470 -24.50 13.82 -30.99
CA LYS A 470 -25.50 13.31 -30.04
C LYS A 470 -25.47 11.78 -29.92
N ARG A 471 -25.27 11.04 -31.03
CA ARG A 471 -25.23 9.56 -31.01
C ARG A 471 -24.04 9.03 -30.24
N ILE A 472 -22.88 9.65 -30.44
CA ILE A 472 -21.66 9.30 -29.67
C ILE A 472 -21.88 9.62 -28.19
N ALA A 473 -22.45 10.79 -27.86
CA ALA A 473 -22.78 11.15 -26.48
C ALA A 473 -23.72 10.14 -25.82
N ASP A 474 -24.78 9.74 -26.52
CA ASP A 474 -25.77 8.76 -26.03
C ASP A 474 -25.12 7.39 -25.79
N ALA A 475 -24.25 6.95 -26.70
CA ALA A 475 -23.49 5.72 -26.52
C ALA A 475 -22.53 5.79 -25.32
N CYS A 476 -21.83 6.92 -25.13
CA CYS A 476 -20.97 7.15 -23.96
C CYS A 476 -21.76 7.18 -22.66
N VAL A 477 -22.94 7.80 -22.64
CA VAL A 477 -23.84 7.77 -21.46
C VAL A 477 -24.25 6.34 -21.13
N ALA A 478 -24.71 5.58 -22.12
CA ALA A 478 -25.12 4.18 -21.90
C ALA A 478 -23.95 3.31 -21.40
N ALA A 479 -22.78 3.43 -22.03
CA ALA A 479 -21.58 2.72 -21.61
C ALA A 479 -21.14 3.10 -20.18
N THR A 480 -21.20 4.39 -19.83
CA THR A 480 -20.86 4.86 -18.48
C THR A 480 -21.82 4.35 -17.42
N LEU A 481 -23.13 4.30 -17.74
CA LEU A 481 -24.14 3.72 -16.84
C LEU A 481 -23.89 2.23 -16.62
N ALA A 482 -23.55 1.49 -17.68
CA ALA A 482 -23.19 0.08 -17.57
C ALA A 482 -21.91 -0.12 -16.72
N CYS A 483 -20.86 0.70 -16.96
CA CYS A 483 -19.66 0.69 -16.14
C CYS A 483 -19.94 1.06 -14.68
N LEU A 484 -20.84 2.01 -14.43
CA LEU A 484 -21.24 2.42 -13.06
C LEU A 484 -21.95 1.27 -12.34
N ALA A 485 -22.91 0.61 -12.99
CA ALA A 485 -23.59 -0.55 -12.43
C ALA A 485 -22.60 -1.69 -12.10
N LEU A 486 -21.68 -1.97 -13.02
CA LEU A 486 -20.62 -2.96 -12.82
C LEU A 486 -19.67 -2.55 -11.68
N ALA A 487 -19.28 -1.29 -11.61
CA ALA A 487 -18.40 -0.77 -10.54
C ALA A 487 -19.08 -0.87 -9.17
N VAL A 488 -20.37 -0.58 -9.06
CA VAL A 488 -21.15 -0.76 -7.81
C VAL A 488 -21.16 -2.23 -7.41
N TYR A 489 -21.45 -3.14 -8.34
CA TYR A 489 -21.45 -4.58 -8.09
C TYR A 489 -20.08 -5.08 -7.63
N ILE A 490 -19.00 -4.77 -8.37
CA ILE A 490 -17.64 -5.16 -8.01
C ILE A 490 -17.23 -4.58 -6.64
N SER A 491 -17.58 -3.32 -6.37
CA SER A 491 -17.30 -2.65 -5.10
C SER A 491 -17.98 -3.33 -3.92
N GLN A 492 -19.25 -3.73 -4.10
CA GLN A 492 -20.01 -4.46 -3.09
C GLN A 492 -19.36 -5.83 -2.82
N GLN A 493 -19.03 -6.59 -3.89
CA GLN A 493 -18.37 -7.89 -3.75
C GLN A 493 -17.00 -7.78 -3.06
N ALA A 494 -16.18 -6.80 -3.44
CA ALA A 494 -14.88 -6.58 -2.83
C ALA A 494 -14.99 -6.25 -1.33
N ALA A 495 -15.89 -5.33 -0.97
CA ALA A 495 -16.13 -4.94 0.42
C ALA A 495 -16.68 -6.11 1.26
N GLU A 496 -17.58 -6.91 0.71
CA GLU A 496 -18.18 -8.04 1.40
C GLU A 496 -17.20 -9.18 1.61
N ALA A 497 -16.41 -9.55 0.59
CA ALA A 497 -15.36 -10.55 0.71
C ALA A 497 -14.33 -10.17 1.78
N GLU A 498 -13.85 -8.92 1.74
CA GLU A 498 -12.86 -8.43 2.69
C GLU A 498 -13.43 -8.44 4.12
N ARG A 499 -14.65 -7.94 4.32
CA ARG A 499 -15.32 -7.94 5.62
C ARG A 499 -15.44 -9.35 6.22
N LYS A 500 -15.89 -10.34 5.43
CA LYS A 500 -16.06 -11.73 5.88
C LYS A 500 -14.73 -12.36 6.28
N LEU A 501 -13.71 -12.24 5.44
CA LEU A 501 -12.40 -12.83 5.69
C LEU A 501 -11.68 -12.19 6.88
N VAL A 502 -11.78 -10.87 7.03
CA VAL A 502 -11.21 -10.16 8.19
C VAL A 502 -11.92 -10.53 9.48
N GLN A 503 -13.25 -10.62 9.45
CA GLN A 503 -14.03 -11.07 10.63
C GLN A 503 -13.66 -12.49 11.02
N ALA A 504 -13.53 -13.41 10.05
CA ALA A 504 -13.10 -14.78 10.31
C ALA A 504 -11.71 -14.82 10.98
N ALA A 505 -10.75 -14.03 10.48
CA ALA A 505 -9.42 -13.97 11.07
C ALA A 505 -9.43 -13.43 12.51
N LYS A 506 -10.20 -12.39 12.78
CA LYS A 506 -10.35 -11.83 14.13
C LYS A 506 -10.92 -12.84 15.10
N LEU A 507 -11.98 -13.52 14.70
CA LEU A 507 -12.59 -14.58 15.52
C LEU A 507 -11.60 -15.73 15.74
N ALA A 508 -10.85 -16.14 14.71
CA ALA A 508 -9.85 -17.19 14.83
C ALA A 508 -8.73 -16.83 15.82
N LEU A 509 -8.21 -15.60 15.74
CA LEU A 509 -7.20 -15.11 16.69
C LEU A 509 -7.76 -15.03 18.11
N THR A 510 -9.03 -14.62 18.30
CA THR A 510 -9.68 -14.56 19.61
C THR A 510 -9.83 -15.97 20.20
N VAL A 511 -10.23 -16.95 19.39
CA VAL A 511 -10.32 -18.36 19.81
C VAL A 511 -8.95 -18.88 20.21
N SER A 512 -7.90 -18.64 19.44
CA SER A 512 -6.54 -19.05 19.78
C SER A 512 -6.02 -18.39 21.06
N ALA A 513 -6.29 -17.10 21.24
CA ALA A 513 -5.90 -16.37 22.45
C ALA A 513 -6.54 -16.90 23.76
N SER A 514 -7.68 -17.59 23.65
CA SER A 514 -8.33 -18.22 24.81
C SER A 514 -7.54 -19.40 25.40
N GLY A 515 -6.57 -19.95 24.65
CA GLY A 515 -5.83 -21.19 24.99
C GLY A 515 -6.68 -22.46 25.04
N ARG A 516 -7.98 -22.38 24.75
CA ARG A 516 -8.96 -23.49 24.83
C ARG A 516 -9.78 -23.60 23.55
N ALA A 517 -9.10 -23.56 22.39
CA ALA A 517 -9.76 -23.49 21.08
C ALA A 517 -10.77 -24.65 20.84
N ASN A 518 -10.55 -25.80 21.44
CA ASN A 518 -11.43 -26.97 21.29
C ASN A 518 -12.52 -27.09 22.37
N ALA A 519 -12.71 -26.05 23.22
CA ALA A 519 -13.76 -26.03 24.22
C ALA A 519 -15.15 -26.05 23.56
N PRO A 520 -16.14 -26.79 24.12
CA PRO A 520 -17.48 -26.88 23.54
C PRO A 520 -18.17 -25.55 23.38
N GLU A 521 -17.88 -24.58 24.26
CA GLU A 521 -18.45 -23.23 24.23
C GLU A 521 -18.04 -22.45 22.97
N LEU A 522 -16.89 -22.78 22.37
CA LEU A 522 -16.35 -22.12 21.18
C LEU A 522 -16.74 -22.81 19.86
N GLU A 523 -17.49 -23.90 19.90
CA GLU A 523 -17.88 -24.65 18.70
C GLU A 523 -18.74 -23.81 17.75
N ALA A 524 -19.67 -23.03 18.29
CA ALA A 524 -20.49 -22.11 17.47
C ALA A 524 -19.62 -21.07 16.74
N THR A 525 -18.64 -20.48 17.46
CA THR A 525 -17.70 -19.51 16.88
C THR A 525 -16.81 -20.15 15.79
N ARG A 526 -16.34 -21.40 16.00
CA ARG A 526 -15.55 -22.10 14.98
C ARG A 526 -16.38 -22.37 13.72
N ARG A 527 -17.65 -22.75 13.86
CA ARG A 527 -18.57 -22.91 12.72
C ARG A 527 -18.80 -21.59 11.98
N GLU A 528 -18.96 -20.48 12.71
CA GLU A 528 -19.07 -19.14 12.12
C GLU A 528 -17.81 -18.77 11.33
N ILE A 529 -16.62 -19.01 11.87
CA ILE A 529 -15.35 -18.79 11.17
C ILE A 529 -15.32 -19.52 9.83
N LEU A 530 -15.64 -20.80 9.82
CA LEU A 530 -15.64 -21.60 8.60
C LEU A 530 -16.68 -21.14 7.59
N GLN A 531 -17.87 -20.74 8.04
CA GLN A 531 -18.89 -20.16 7.17
C GLN A 531 -18.41 -18.86 6.53
N LEU A 532 -17.88 -17.93 7.31
CA LEU A 532 -17.35 -16.65 6.81
C LEU A 532 -16.23 -16.84 5.78
N VAL A 533 -15.32 -17.80 6.04
CA VAL A 533 -14.23 -18.12 5.10
C VAL A 533 -14.78 -18.72 3.81
N ARG A 534 -15.70 -19.66 3.88
CA ARG A 534 -16.33 -20.28 2.70
C ARG A 534 -17.06 -19.25 1.85
N GLU A 535 -17.83 -18.38 2.47
CA GLU A 535 -18.54 -17.28 1.80
C GLU A 535 -17.55 -16.25 1.20
N GLY A 536 -16.52 -15.87 1.95
CA GLY A 536 -15.49 -14.94 1.49
C GLY A 536 -14.70 -15.48 0.29
N ILE A 537 -14.27 -16.74 0.33
CA ILE A 537 -13.56 -17.41 -0.78
C ILE A 537 -14.50 -17.59 -1.98
N ALA A 538 -15.78 -17.89 -1.79
CA ALA A 538 -16.75 -18.01 -2.88
C ALA A 538 -16.92 -16.67 -3.65
N ILE A 539 -16.83 -15.53 -2.94
CA ILE A 539 -16.88 -14.20 -3.56
C ILE A 539 -15.53 -13.88 -4.23
N ASN A 540 -14.42 -14.06 -3.54
CA ASN A 540 -13.09 -13.75 -4.04
C ASN A 540 -12.05 -14.79 -3.60
N PRO A 541 -11.78 -15.82 -4.42
CA PRO A 541 -10.79 -16.85 -4.12
C PRO A 541 -9.35 -16.33 -4.15
N HIS A 542 -9.14 -15.12 -4.68
CA HIS A 542 -7.80 -14.53 -4.83
C HIS A 542 -7.37 -13.65 -3.65
N TYR A 543 -8.18 -13.54 -2.60
CA TYR A 543 -7.86 -12.76 -1.42
C TYR A 543 -6.90 -13.53 -0.50
N ARG A 544 -5.62 -13.18 -0.49
CA ARG A 544 -4.55 -14.03 0.06
C ARG A 544 -3.98 -13.66 1.42
N LYS A 545 -4.17 -12.42 1.90
CA LYS A 545 -3.41 -11.98 3.09
C LYS A 545 -3.91 -12.61 4.37
N ILE A 546 -5.21 -12.73 4.50
CA ILE A 546 -5.88 -13.11 5.74
C ILE A 546 -6.29 -14.57 5.71
N THR A 547 -6.62 -15.08 4.54
CA THR A 547 -7.08 -16.46 4.35
C THR A 547 -6.06 -17.49 4.86
N PRO A 548 -4.75 -17.42 4.54
CA PRO A 548 -3.76 -18.34 5.12
C PRO A 548 -3.67 -18.26 6.65
N MET A 549 -3.81 -17.07 7.24
CA MET A 549 -3.77 -16.88 8.68
C MET A 549 -4.88 -17.67 9.38
N VAL A 550 -6.10 -17.70 8.81
CA VAL A 550 -7.19 -18.50 9.35
C VAL A 550 -6.85 -19.99 9.28
N ALA A 551 -6.29 -20.45 8.17
CA ALA A 551 -5.86 -21.83 8.00
C ALA A 551 -4.78 -22.24 9.02
N ASP A 552 -3.83 -21.34 9.29
CA ASP A 552 -2.77 -21.59 10.28
C ASP A 552 -3.36 -21.74 11.70
N GLU A 553 -4.38 -20.94 12.05
CA GLU A 553 -5.08 -21.08 13.33
C GLU A 553 -5.88 -22.39 13.42
N LEU A 554 -6.61 -22.77 12.36
CA LEU A 554 -7.33 -24.04 12.30
C LEU A 554 -6.38 -25.25 12.46
N ALA A 555 -5.23 -25.19 11.80
CA ALA A 555 -4.21 -26.25 11.93
C ALA A 555 -3.65 -26.34 13.36
N ARG A 556 -3.47 -25.22 14.08
CA ARG A 556 -3.09 -25.21 15.49
C ARG A 556 -4.13 -25.87 16.39
N TRP A 557 -5.42 -25.78 16.03
CA TRP A 557 -6.51 -26.45 16.76
C TRP A 557 -6.68 -27.92 16.40
N GLY A 558 -5.91 -28.41 15.40
CA GLY A 558 -5.99 -29.79 14.88
C GLY A 558 -7.02 -29.98 13.78
N ASP A 559 -7.66 -28.92 13.31
CA ASP A 559 -8.60 -28.99 12.19
C ASP A 559 -7.83 -28.92 10.85
N TRP A 560 -7.14 -30.02 10.56
CA TRP A 560 -6.32 -30.15 9.36
C TRP A 560 -7.14 -30.16 8.06
N ARG A 561 -8.39 -30.67 8.10
CA ARG A 561 -9.22 -30.75 6.90
C ARG A 561 -9.55 -29.37 6.34
N ASP A 562 -10.12 -28.50 7.15
CA ASP A 562 -10.52 -27.16 6.72
C ASP A 562 -9.29 -26.27 6.49
N ALA A 563 -8.22 -26.42 7.28
CA ALA A 563 -6.94 -25.73 7.04
C ALA A 563 -6.36 -26.08 5.67
N THR A 564 -6.28 -27.37 5.32
CA THR A 564 -5.76 -27.83 4.02
C THR A 564 -6.59 -27.29 2.87
N TRP A 565 -7.91 -27.38 2.96
CA TRP A 565 -8.81 -26.82 1.95
C TRP A 565 -8.58 -25.30 1.72
N ILE A 566 -8.36 -24.52 2.79
CA ILE A 566 -8.08 -23.09 2.66
C ILE A 566 -6.73 -22.87 1.98
N TRP A 567 -5.66 -23.58 2.36
CA TRP A 567 -4.36 -23.47 1.70
C TRP A 567 -4.43 -23.84 0.21
N GLU A 568 -5.14 -24.92 -0.16
CA GLU A 568 -5.38 -25.29 -1.55
C GLU A 568 -6.12 -24.20 -2.33
N SER A 569 -7.11 -23.55 -1.72
CA SER A 569 -7.81 -22.40 -2.30
C SER A 569 -6.85 -21.26 -2.61
N VAL A 570 -5.92 -20.93 -1.70
CA VAL A 570 -4.89 -19.91 -1.95
C VAL A 570 -3.95 -20.36 -3.06
N LEU A 571 -3.54 -21.62 -3.09
CA LEU A 571 -2.66 -22.18 -4.13
C LEU A 571 -3.29 -22.20 -5.52
N SER A 572 -4.63 -22.25 -5.63
CA SER A 572 -5.33 -22.17 -6.91
C SER A 572 -5.05 -20.83 -7.63
N SER A 573 -4.84 -19.77 -6.87
CA SER A 573 -4.54 -18.44 -7.40
C SER A 573 -3.04 -18.08 -7.32
N ARG A 574 -2.27 -18.74 -6.45
CA ARG A 574 -0.84 -18.49 -6.20
C ARG A 574 -0.06 -19.79 -6.12
N PRO A 575 0.15 -20.41 -7.26
CA PRO A 575 0.66 -21.77 -7.33
C PRO A 575 2.10 -21.96 -6.86
N TYR A 576 2.86 -20.87 -6.62
CA TYR A 576 4.30 -20.97 -6.38
C TYR A 576 4.74 -20.49 -4.99
N VAL A 577 3.82 -20.23 -4.08
CA VAL A 577 4.15 -19.81 -2.70
C VAL A 577 4.56 -21.01 -1.88
N VAL A 578 5.88 -21.21 -1.74
CA VAL A 578 6.45 -22.43 -1.13
C VAL A 578 5.97 -22.66 0.31
N ALA A 579 5.81 -21.61 1.12
CA ALA A 579 5.29 -21.72 2.47
C ALA A 579 3.86 -22.33 2.50
N ILE A 580 2.99 -21.87 1.60
CA ILE A 580 1.61 -22.39 1.49
C ILE A 580 1.60 -23.83 0.94
N ILE A 581 2.45 -24.14 -0.04
CA ILE A 581 2.64 -25.51 -0.55
C ILE A 581 3.07 -26.43 0.59
N SER A 582 4.04 -25.99 1.39
CA SER A 582 4.54 -26.78 2.52
C SER A 582 3.46 -26.99 3.61
N ASN A 583 2.62 -25.97 3.86
CA ASN A 583 1.50 -26.09 4.78
C ASN A 583 0.43 -27.06 4.27
N ALA A 584 0.06 -26.99 2.98
CA ALA A 584 -0.87 -27.92 2.36
C ALA A 584 -0.35 -29.36 2.41
N ALA A 585 0.95 -29.57 2.12
CA ALA A 585 1.59 -30.88 2.23
C ALA A 585 1.54 -31.43 3.67
N ARG A 586 1.80 -30.59 4.68
CA ARG A 586 1.63 -30.98 6.09
C ARG A 586 0.20 -31.34 6.43
N GLY A 587 -0.76 -30.59 5.90
CA GLY A 587 -2.18 -30.86 6.05
C GLY A 587 -2.55 -32.24 5.49
N HIS A 588 -2.18 -32.52 4.23
CA HIS A 588 -2.40 -33.83 3.61
C HIS A 588 -1.77 -34.98 4.41
N ALA A 589 -0.53 -34.79 4.86
CA ALA A 589 0.14 -35.79 5.68
C ALA A 589 -0.56 -36.01 7.04
N SER A 590 -1.15 -34.97 7.63
CA SER A 590 -1.90 -35.10 8.88
C SER A 590 -3.26 -35.76 8.70
N LEU A 591 -3.82 -35.71 7.47
CA LEU A 591 -5.04 -36.41 7.07
C LEU A 591 -4.79 -37.85 6.59
N GLY A 592 -3.53 -38.30 6.54
CA GLY A 592 -3.14 -39.60 6.01
C GLY A 592 -3.06 -39.69 4.49
N GLU A 593 -3.20 -38.59 3.78
CA GLU A 593 -3.13 -38.48 2.31
C GLU A 593 -1.65 -38.33 1.85
N MET A 594 -0.85 -39.37 2.11
CA MET A 594 0.60 -39.31 1.93
C MET A 594 1.04 -39.05 0.49
N ASP A 595 0.31 -39.60 -0.50
CA ASP A 595 0.64 -39.41 -1.92
C ASP A 595 0.50 -37.93 -2.33
N LYS A 596 -0.54 -37.24 -1.87
CA LYS A 596 -0.72 -35.80 -2.10
C LYS A 596 0.35 -34.99 -1.39
N ALA A 597 0.68 -35.34 -0.15
CA ALA A 597 1.71 -34.70 0.61
C ALA A 597 3.09 -34.78 -0.09
N LEU A 598 3.45 -35.95 -0.63
CA LEU A 598 4.67 -36.14 -1.39
C LEU A 598 4.66 -35.37 -2.73
N ALA A 599 3.51 -35.30 -3.42
CA ALA A 599 3.38 -34.53 -4.64
C ALA A 599 3.60 -33.03 -4.40
N GLU A 600 3.04 -32.46 -3.32
CA GLU A 600 3.28 -31.07 -2.95
C GLU A 600 4.73 -30.82 -2.49
N LEU A 601 5.36 -31.79 -1.77
CA LEU A 601 6.79 -31.69 -1.45
C LEU A 601 7.65 -31.60 -2.72
N GLU A 602 7.42 -32.47 -3.70
CA GLU A 602 8.17 -32.45 -4.96
C GLU A 602 7.91 -31.17 -5.76
N ARG A 603 6.70 -30.63 -5.69
CA ARG A 603 6.37 -29.31 -6.26
C ARG A 603 7.16 -28.20 -5.58
N ALA A 604 7.20 -28.17 -4.24
CA ALA A 604 7.97 -27.21 -3.47
C ALA A 604 9.48 -27.29 -3.77
N LYS A 605 10.03 -28.52 -3.89
CA LYS A 605 11.44 -28.76 -4.23
C LYS A 605 11.80 -28.24 -5.62
N LYS A 606 10.90 -28.34 -6.62
CA LYS A 606 11.14 -27.78 -7.96
C LYS A 606 11.26 -26.25 -7.95
N ILE A 607 10.60 -25.59 -7.01
CA ILE A 607 10.60 -24.11 -6.92
C ILE A 607 11.80 -23.65 -6.09
N GLN A 608 11.98 -24.22 -4.89
CA GLN A 608 13.01 -23.78 -3.92
C GLN A 608 13.55 -24.98 -3.13
N PRO A 609 14.47 -25.78 -3.70
CA PRO A 609 14.93 -27.03 -3.07
C PRO A 609 15.65 -26.82 -1.73
N ARG A 610 16.27 -25.64 -1.51
CA ARG A 610 16.99 -25.33 -0.29
C ARG A 610 16.22 -24.42 0.68
N ALA A 611 14.93 -24.19 0.42
CA ALA A 611 14.13 -23.41 1.36
C ALA A 611 14.01 -24.11 2.72
N PRO A 612 14.13 -23.40 3.86
CA PRO A 612 13.96 -23.97 5.19
C PRO A 612 12.63 -24.76 5.32
N ALA A 613 11.51 -24.19 4.87
CA ALA A 613 10.21 -24.85 4.92
C ALA A 613 10.16 -26.16 4.11
N VAL A 614 10.85 -26.22 2.97
CA VAL A 614 10.94 -27.45 2.17
C VAL A 614 11.81 -28.49 2.86
N ARG A 615 12.94 -28.09 3.44
CA ARG A 615 13.79 -28.98 4.22
C ARG A 615 13.09 -29.51 5.46
N SER A 616 12.36 -28.66 6.19
CA SER A 616 11.51 -29.07 7.31
C SER A 616 10.49 -30.13 6.90
N LEU A 617 9.78 -29.86 5.81
CA LEU A 617 8.77 -30.76 5.27
C LEU A 617 9.38 -32.11 4.89
N GLU A 618 10.53 -32.12 4.19
CA GLU A 618 11.22 -33.34 3.78
C GLU A 618 11.64 -34.20 5.00
N VAL A 619 12.21 -33.57 6.02
CA VAL A 619 12.57 -34.21 7.29
C VAL A 619 11.33 -34.84 7.97
N ILE A 620 10.23 -34.08 8.06
CA ILE A 620 8.98 -34.56 8.67
C ILE A 620 8.42 -35.75 7.89
N MET A 621 8.44 -35.71 6.55
CA MET A 621 7.95 -36.82 5.71
C MET A 621 8.81 -38.05 5.84
N LEU A 622 10.12 -37.92 5.87
CA LEU A 622 11.04 -39.03 6.12
C LEU A 622 10.80 -39.68 7.50
N ALA A 623 10.65 -38.85 8.53
CA ALA A 623 10.37 -39.32 9.88
C ALA A 623 9.03 -40.09 9.96
N ARG A 624 7.96 -39.57 9.34
CA ARG A 624 6.65 -40.21 9.30
C ARG A 624 6.62 -41.51 8.46
N SER A 625 7.47 -41.62 7.45
CA SER A 625 7.62 -42.84 6.66
C SER A 625 8.53 -43.91 7.32
N GLY A 626 8.94 -43.70 8.55
CA GLY A 626 9.79 -44.65 9.30
C GLY A 626 11.28 -44.58 8.97
N GLN A 627 11.71 -43.61 8.14
CA GLN A 627 13.11 -43.43 7.76
C GLN A 627 13.84 -42.43 8.73
N GLU A 628 13.72 -42.73 10.05
CA GLU A 628 14.19 -41.81 11.11
C GLU A 628 15.70 -41.47 11.01
N ALA A 629 16.53 -42.50 10.72
CA ALA A 629 17.99 -42.26 10.58
C ALA A 629 18.31 -41.27 9.43
N ARG A 630 17.61 -41.39 8.30
CA ARG A 630 17.75 -40.50 7.16
C ARG A 630 17.22 -39.11 7.47
N ALA A 631 16.06 -39.00 8.14
CA ALA A 631 15.46 -37.77 8.61
C ALA A 631 16.41 -37.03 9.54
N TYR A 632 17.05 -37.75 10.49
CA TYR A 632 18.01 -37.17 11.42
C TYR A 632 19.26 -36.63 10.71
N ALA A 633 19.87 -37.42 9.83
CA ALA A 633 21.04 -36.99 9.05
C ALA A 633 20.74 -35.71 8.25
N MET A 634 19.58 -35.66 7.57
CA MET A 634 19.14 -34.51 6.78
C MET A 634 18.86 -33.27 7.66
N ALA A 635 18.18 -33.48 8.81
CA ALA A 635 17.93 -32.37 9.74
C ALA A 635 19.21 -31.76 10.29
N LYS A 636 20.20 -32.61 10.58
CA LYS A 636 21.52 -32.17 11.05
C LYS A 636 22.29 -31.41 9.97
N GLU A 637 22.32 -31.93 8.74
CA GLU A 637 22.91 -31.22 7.58
C GLU A 637 22.26 -29.84 7.35
N ALA A 638 20.92 -29.77 7.34
CA ALA A 638 20.19 -28.52 7.16
C ALA A 638 20.45 -27.53 8.30
N TYR A 639 20.55 -28.01 9.54
CA TYR A 639 20.92 -27.19 10.70
C TYR A 639 22.34 -26.62 10.54
N GLU A 640 23.33 -27.44 10.20
CA GLU A 640 24.74 -27.04 10.00
C GLU A 640 24.90 -26.06 8.83
N ALA A 641 24.07 -26.19 7.78
CA ALA A 641 24.02 -25.30 6.63
C ALA A 641 23.25 -23.98 6.90
N GLY A 642 22.63 -23.80 8.07
CA GLY A 642 21.80 -22.64 8.38
C GLY A 642 20.44 -22.60 7.65
N LEU A 643 20.01 -23.72 7.07
CA LEU A 643 18.77 -23.86 6.30
C LEU A 643 17.64 -24.45 7.17
N TYR A 644 17.25 -23.73 8.22
CA TYR A 644 16.29 -24.21 9.20
C TYR A 644 15.23 -23.14 9.54
N ASP A 645 14.05 -23.63 9.88
CA ASP A 645 12.98 -22.90 10.56
C ASP A 645 12.70 -23.54 11.93
N TYR A 646 11.70 -23.04 12.65
CA TYR A 646 11.30 -23.59 13.95
C TYR A 646 10.97 -25.09 13.87
N ASP A 647 10.26 -25.51 12.81
CA ASP A 647 9.78 -26.88 12.65
C ASP A 647 10.94 -27.86 12.40
N LEU A 648 11.93 -27.45 11.59
CA LEU A 648 13.13 -28.27 11.40
C LEU A 648 13.93 -28.43 12.70
N VAL A 649 14.14 -27.35 13.44
CA VAL A 649 14.88 -27.41 14.70
C VAL A 649 14.11 -28.22 15.75
N ASN A 650 12.78 -28.16 15.74
CA ASN A 650 11.94 -29.01 16.58
C ASN A 650 12.03 -30.49 16.18
N ALA A 651 11.95 -30.80 14.88
CA ALA A 651 12.14 -32.17 14.39
C ALA A 651 13.55 -32.69 14.71
N LEU A 652 14.59 -31.85 14.54
CA LEU A 652 15.96 -32.18 14.90
C LEU A 652 16.08 -32.54 16.40
N PHE A 653 15.46 -31.73 17.28
CA PHE A 653 15.43 -32.03 18.72
C PHE A 653 14.78 -33.41 18.99
N VAL A 654 13.62 -33.67 18.43
CA VAL A 654 12.89 -34.96 18.65
C VAL A 654 13.71 -36.13 18.12
N LEU A 655 14.28 -36.01 16.92
CA LEU A 655 15.08 -37.06 16.28
C LEU A 655 16.41 -37.27 17.03
N ALA A 656 17.05 -36.22 17.52
CA ALA A 656 18.26 -36.29 18.34
C ALA A 656 17.99 -37.00 19.67
N MET A 657 16.85 -36.73 20.33
CA MET A 657 16.43 -37.43 21.54
C MET A 657 16.21 -38.92 21.29
N ARG A 658 15.52 -39.30 20.19
CA ARG A 658 15.31 -40.69 19.80
C ARG A 658 16.61 -41.41 19.45
N SER A 659 17.55 -40.71 18.82
CA SER A 659 18.87 -41.23 18.48
C SER A 659 19.85 -41.17 19.64
N LYS A 660 19.47 -40.66 20.83
CA LYS A 660 20.28 -40.47 22.01
C LYS A 660 21.48 -39.52 21.78
N ASP A 661 21.41 -38.63 20.77
CA ASP A 661 22.43 -37.57 20.56
C ASP A 661 22.02 -36.35 21.40
N TYR A 662 22.19 -36.47 22.72
CA TYR A 662 21.81 -35.41 23.67
C TYR A 662 22.57 -34.10 23.47
N PRO A 663 23.88 -34.10 23.04
CA PRO A 663 24.56 -32.84 22.69
C PRO A 663 23.90 -32.09 21.54
N MET A 664 23.36 -32.78 20.51
CA MET A 664 22.67 -32.16 19.42
C MET A 664 21.27 -31.67 19.89
N ALA A 665 20.57 -32.41 20.74
CA ALA A 665 19.33 -32.00 21.36
C ALA A 665 19.50 -30.70 22.18
N GLU A 666 20.59 -30.60 22.96
CA GLU A 666 20.94 -29.37 23.69
C GLU A 666 21.14 -28.18 22.77
N LYS A 667 21.90 -28.34 21.66
CA LYS A 667 22.14 -27.31 20.66
C LYS A 667 20.82 -26.81 20.03
N ALA A 668 19.95 -27.75 19.65
CA ALA A 668 18.65 -27.43 19.06
C ALA A 668 17.77 -26.61 20.02
N LEU A 669 17.69 -27.01 21.31
CA LEU A 669 16.91 -26.27 22.30
C LEU A 669 17.49 -24.88 22.59
N LYS A 670 18.81 -24.76 22.71
CA LYS A 670 19.47 -23.45 22.89
C LYS A 670 19.19 -22.49 21.73
N LEU A 671 19.21 -23.02 20.50
CA LEU A 671 18.84 -22.23 19.32
C LEU A 671 17.38 -21.79 19.36
N ARG A 672 16.44 -22.71 19.74
CA ARG A 672 15.02 -22.37 19.89
C ARG A 672 14.78 -21.27 20.93
N ILE A 673 15.48 -21.33 22.06
CA ILE A 673 15.41 -20.31 23.13
C ILE A 673 15.90 -18.94 22.64
N ALA A 674 16.95 -18.92 21.82
CA ALA A 674 17.57 -17.71 21.33
C ALA A 674 16.76 -17.04 20.21
N GLN A 675 16.21 -17.83 19.27
CA GLN A 675 15.58 -17.29 18.06
C GLN A 675 14.03 -17.13 18.15
N TRP A 676 13.35 -17.92 19.02
CA TRP A 676 11.89 -17.92 19.15
C TRP A 676 11.45 -17.67 20.60
N PRO A 677 11.52 -16.39 21.06
CA PRO A 677 11.24 -16.02 22.45
C PRO A 677 9.81 -16.28 22.92
N GLU A 678 8.83 -16.35 22.00
CA GLU A 678 7.43 -16.65 22.32
C GLU A 678 7.24 -18.03 22.96
N ASN A 679 8.12 -18.99 22.69
CA ASN A 679 8.12 -20.33 23.25
C ASN A 679 9.17 -20.55 24.35
N LYS A 680 9.77 -19.45 24.85
CA LYS A 680 10.96 -19.53 25.70
C LYS A 680 10.75 -20.34 26.97
N ALA A 681 9.63 -20.16 27.67
CA ALA A 681 9.33 -20.89 28.90
C ALA A 681 9.31 -22.41 28.66
N ARG A 682 8.61 -22.86 27.62
CA ARG A 682 8.50 -24.29 27.27
C ARG A 682 9.81 -24.88 26.79
N ASN A 683 10.59 -24.11 26.00
CA ASN A 683 11.90 -24.55 25.52
C ASN A 683 12.92 -24.64 26.65
N LEU A 684 12.90 -23.70 27.61
CA LEU A 684 13.72 -23.78 28.84
C LEU A 684 13.34 -24.99 29.71
N PHE A 685 12.03 -25.27 29.80
CA PHE A 685 11.57 -26.46 30.54
C PHE A 685 12.12 -27.73 29.90
N GLN A 686 12.01 -27.89 28.58
CA GLN A 686 12.57 -29.06 27.88
C GLN A 686 14.10 -29.16 28.04
N LEU A 687 14.81 -28.05 28.02
CA LEU A 687 16.26 -28.02 28.22
C LEU A 687 16.65 -28.41 29.67
N GLY A 688 15.90 -27.90 30.64
CA GLY A 688 16.13 -28.26 32.04
C GLY A 688 15.84 -29.74 32.32
N MET A 689 14.79 -30.32 31.71
CA MET A 689 14.51 -31.74 31.79
C MET A 689 15.57 -32.60 31.11
N LEU A 690 16.13 -32.17 29.97
CA LEU A 690 17.26 -32.81 29.30
C LEU A 690 18.52 -32.80 30.19
N TYR A 691 18.79 -31.70 30.87
CA TYR A 691 19.89 -31.63 31.84
C TYR A 691 19.68 -32.55 33.04
N ALA A 692 18.47 -32.64 33.57
CA ALA A 692 18.17 -33.46 34.72
C ALA A 692 18.27 -34.97 34.41
N ASN A 693 17.62 -35.41 33.32
CA ASN A 693 17.36 -36.82 33.06
C ASN A 693 18.50 -37.46 32.22
N ASP A 694 18.97 -36.77 31.19
CA ASP A 694 19.80 -37.37 30.15
C ASP A 694 21.27 -36.94 30.24
N LEU A 695 21.54 -35.66 30.41
CA LEU A 695 22.89 -35.09 30.49
C LEU A 695 23.48 -35.13 31.92
N LYS A 696 22.64 -35.40 32.92
CA LYS A 696 23.02 -35.50 34.35
C LYS A 696 23.80 -34.28 34.85
N LYS A 697 23.28 -33.09 34.52
CA LYS A 697 23.81 -31.77 34.93
C LYS A 697 22.84 -31.11 35.96
N PRO A 698 22.86 -31.50 37.25
CA PRO A 698 21.80 -31.10 38.19
C PRO A 698 21.79 -29.59 38.51
N ALA A 699 22.93 -28.93 38.50
CA ALA A 699 23.01 -27.51 38.79
C ALA A 699 22.38 -26.68 37.64
N GLU A 700 22.74 -26.99 36.40
CA GLU A 700 22.20 -26.37 35.20
C GLU A 700 20.70 -26.69 35.04
N ALA A 701 20.29 -27.92 35.41
CA ALA A 701 18.88 -28.32 35.40
C ALA A 701 18.05 -27.45 36.32
N LEU A 702 18.49 -27.28 37.58
CA LEU A 702 17.76 -26.47 38.57
C LEU A 702 17.64 -25.01 38.14
N ASP A 703 18.73 -24.41 37.66
CA ASP A 703 18.72 -23.01 37.19
C ASP A 703 17.80 -22.81 35.99
N THR A 704 17.92 -23.69 34.99
CA THR A 704 17.12 -23.63 33.75
C THR A 704 15.62 -23.83 34.04
N LEU A 705 15.27 -24.79 34.91
CA LEU A 705 13.89 -25.05 35.29
C LEU A 705 13.32 -23.91 36.13
N ARG A 706 14.12 -23.26 36.98
CA ARG A 706 13.72 -22.03 37.71
C ARG A 706 13.34 -20.91 36.74
N GLN A 707 14.16 -20.66 35.72
CA GLN A 707 13.88 -19.68 34.69
C GLN A 707 12.59 -20.04 33.90
N ALA A 708 12.39 -21.30 33.55
CA ALA A 708 11.19 -21.78 32.87
C ALA A 708 9.92 -21.47 33.67
N VAL A 709 9.91 -21.82 34.96
CA VAL A 709 8.79 -21.59 35.88
C VAL A 709 8.50 -20.13 36.09
N ALA A 710 9.55 -19.29 36.15
CA ALA A 710 9.42 -17.85 36.31
C ALA A 710 8.75 -17.17 35.11
N LEU A 711 8.98 -17.70 33.90
CA LEU A 711 8.42 -17.17 32.64
C LEU A 711 7.08 -17.78 32.26
N ALA A 712 6.70 -18.90 32.87
CA ALA A 712 5.46 -19.62 32.54
C ALA A 712 4.22 -18.89 33.09
N ASN A 713 3.11 -18.93 32.36
CA ASN A 713 1.81 -18.55 32.86
C ASN A 713 1.33 -19.53 33.95
N GLU A 714 0.25 -19.23 34.67
CA GLU A 714 -0.20 -20.01 35.84
C GLU A 714 -0.58 -21.45 35.48
N ALA A 715 -1.22 -21.66 34.31
CA ALA A 715 -1.63 -22.98 33.84
C ALA A 715 -0.41 -23.85 33.48
N ASP A 716 0.51 -23.31 32.65
CA ASP A 716 1.73 -24.00 32.23
C ASP A 716 2.66 -24.30 33.40
N ARG A 717 2.72 -23.38 34.39
CA ARG A 717 3.52 -23.54 35.60
C ARG A 717 3.11 -24.77 36.40
N GLY A 718 1.80 -24.98 36.60
CA GLY A 718 1.28 -26.15 37.29
C GLY A 718 1.67 -27.46 36.57
N GLU A 719 1.53 -27.48 35.25
CA GLU A 719 1.90 -28.64 34.43
C GLU A 719 3.40 -28.94 34.48
N MET A 720 4.24 -27.88 34.34
CA MET A 720 5.70 -28.01 34.41
C MET A 720 6.15 -28.56 35.77
N LEU A 721 5.63 -28.06 36.87
CA LEU A 721 5.95 -28.53 38.22
C LEU A 721 5.54 -30.00 38.43
N ALA A 722 4.39 -30.43 37.86
CA ALA A 722 3.93 -31.82 37.96
C ALA A 722 4.84 -32.80 37.23
N GLN A 723 5.48 -32.39 36.14
CA GLN A 723 6.37 -33.22 35.31
C GLN A 723 7.81 -33.26 35.82
N MET A 724 8.22 -32.37 36.76
CA MET A 724 9.60 -32.32 37.29
C MET A 724 9.95 -33.45 38.22
N PRO A 725 11.22 -33.92 38.28
CA PRO A 725 11.72 -34.82 39.32
C PRO A 725 11.43 -34.25 40.72
N VAL A 726 11.12 -35.15 41.66
CA VAL A 726 10.69 -34.75 43.03
C VAL A 726 11.74 -33.89 43.72
N GLU A 727 13.03 -34.18 43.53
CA GLU A 727 14.17 -33.46 44.14
C GLU A 727 14.27 -32.02 43.65
N ILE A 728 13.98 -31.78 42.39
CA ILE A 728 14.00 -30.43 41.81
C ILE A 728 12.74 -29.62 42.17
N ARG A 729 11.60 -30.32 42.12
CA ARG A 729 10.31 -29.72 42.46
C ARG A 729 10.27 -29.23 43.91
N SER A 730 10.80 -30.02 44.85
CA SER A 730 10.86 -29.60 46.28
C SER A 730 11.68 -28.36 46.51
N GLN A 731 12.68 -28.08 45.67
CA GLN A 731 13.51 -26.88 45.71
C GLN A 731 12.86 -25.64 45.04
N LEU A 732 11.95 -25.84 44.09
CA LEU A 732 11.31 -24.76 43.33
C LEU A 732 9.94 -24.36 43.92
N ALA A 733 9.23 -25.29 44.54
CA ALA A 733 7.93 -25.09 45.18
C ALA A 733 7.84 -25.82 46.52
N PRO A 734 8.47 -25.31 47.56
CA PRO A 734 8.39 -25.91 48.90
C PRO A 734 6.93 -25.95 49.39
N GLY A 735 6.36 -27.14 49.52
CA GLY A 735 4.98 -27.32 50.01
C GLY A 735 3.94 -27.73 48.97
N ALA A 736 4.30 -27.95 47.70
CA ALA A 736 3.38 -28.46 46.71
C ALA A 736 3.07 -29.96 46.96
N PRO A 737 1.78 -30.42 47.00
CA PRO A 737 1.41 -31.80 47.24
C PRO A 737 1.91 -32.72 46.07
N ALA A 738 2.27 -33.96 46.40
CA ALA A 738 2.66 -34.96 45.41
C ALA A 738 1.48 -35.21 44.41
N PRO A 739 1.76 -35.34 43.10
CA PRO A 739 0.70 -35.66 42.16
C PRO A 739 0.06 -37.03 42.47
N ALA A 740 -1.27 -37.07 42.38
CA ALA A 740 -1.98 -38.32 42.47
C ALA A 740 -1.48 -39.31 41.41
N PRO A 741 -1.36 -40.60 41.73
CA PRO A 741 -0.90 -41.59 40.77
C PRO A 741 -1.83 -41.62 39.55
N GLN A 742 -1.28 -41.41 38.36
CA GLN A 742 -2.03 -41.56 37.12
C GLN A 742 -2.41 -43.04 36.97
N THR A 743 -3.68 -43.37 37.16
CA THR A 743 -4.22 -44.67 36.77
C THR A 743 -4.12 -44.80 35.26
N SER A 744 -3.26 -45.70 34.81
CA SER A 744 -3.13 -46.07 33.41
C SER A 744 -4.44 -46.63 32.89
N ALA A 745 -5.23 -45.81 32.19
CA ALA A 745 -6.35 -46.31 31.40
C ALA A 745 -5.78 -47.15 30.24
N LYS A 746 -5.81 -48.46 30.41
CA LYS A 746 -5.59 -49.40 29.31
C LYS A 746 -6.70 -49.18 28.29
N SER A 747 -6.36 -48.60 27.15
CA SER A 747 -7.21 -48.58 25.97
C SER A 747 -7.36 -49.99 25.43
N LYS A 748 -8.59 -50.46 25.40
CA LYS A 748 -9.02 -51.56 24.51
C LYS A 748 -9.29 -51.00 23.13
#